data_db939d3730bf67f7d37181696562e90f
#
_entry.id   db939d3730bf67f7d37181696562e90f
#
_cell.length_a   1.000
_cell.length_b   1.000
_cell.length_c   1.000
_cell.angle_alpha   90.00
_cell.angle_beta   90.00
_cell.angle_gamma   90.00
#
_symmetry.space_group_name_H-M   'P 1'
#
loop_
_entity.id
_entity.type
_entity.pdbx_description
1 polymer ?
#
loop_
_entity_poly.entity_id
_entity_poly.type
_entity_poly.pdbx_seq_one_letter_code
_entity_poly.pdbx_strand_id
1 'polypeptide(L)'
;MRRLLSTLLFTSLVLVSTALGQTSTRLQQGTTVSGDLEPNGKHTYELTLAAEQFVYGEADQQTVDVVVTVTGPDGKRVGRWDGPARGPEPFQFDTEAAGTYRIEITPFEDGAGAYALVIDGVEPLATTPEGRVDQLMVAYRGNDVPGGVVAVVQGGELRFAKAYGMANLTHGIPFTVETVSNIGSVSKQFTAFAITLLAERGALSLDDDIREHIPELPAFDELVTLRNLLNHTGGYRELYNMMPIAGWHSEDELARDMAVTIVQRQPALQTSPGSEFNYNNTGYILLADVVTRVTGTPFPQWMQEHVFGPLGMTHTMIRADRGQIVPHSAQGYVHADSGGFREAGDLAASYGAGGIYTTVGDLAKWLRNFHQPTVGNAHVIERMTTRGVLTDGDTIPYALGLFIGERRGLRQVSHGGADIAHRAMLMYYPEIDAGVVVLSNHAAFNGAIPGKVAEAFFEQHMEPEEEDEPAPGEGVRVPNEVLDLYTGRFEAEGVGLIITYTRDGSRFYAQATGQPEIDLVAESDSVFRYEDIAATVTFHHVGDSVNTATHRQGGRELTLRRLPPYEPTMAELEAYAGRYYSSELETFYTLAVVDSGLVAQHRMLEDDITLTAKAPDDFNGGAFFLRSVKFERSDDGAVTGFRVSNGRTRGVLFELVR
;
A
#
# COMPACT_ATOMS: atom_id res chain seq x y z
N MET A 1 45.19 27.03 30.14
CA MET A 1 44.82 27.90 29.02
C MET A 1 44.72 27.05 27.75
N ARG A 2 43.57 26.51 27.47
CA ARG A 2 43.25 25.83 26.20
C ARG A 2 42.08 26.61 25.57
N ARG A 3 42.31 27.19 24.41
CA ARG A 3 41.33 27.93 23.62
C ARG A 3 40.44 26.91 22.92
N LEU A 4 39.15 26.96 23.22
CA LEU A 4 38.10 26.35 22.42
C LEU A 4 37.85 27.29 21.20
N LEU A 5 38.08 26.77 20.01
CA LEU A 5 37.54 27.36 18.77
C LEU A 5 36.12 26.78 18.57
N SER A 6 35.15 27.63 18.78
CA SER A 6 33.77 27.37 18.35
C SER A 6 33.66 27.81 16.87
N THR A 7 33.45 26.85 16.00
CA THR A 7 33.10 27.12 14.59
C THR A 7 31.60 27.43 14.55
N LEU A 8 31.25 28.70 14.37
CA LEU A 8 29.88 29.10 14.06
C LEU A 8 29.64 28.84 12.58
N LEU A 9 28.79 27.85 12.27
CA LEU A 9 28.14 27.77 10.94
C LEU A 9 27.14 28.93 10.86
N PHE A 10 27.36 29.85 9.95
CA PHE A 10 26.39 30.86 9.54
C PHE A 10 25.49 30.20 8.48
N THR A 11 24.31 29.74 8.84
CA THR A 11 23.22 29.50 7.93
C THR A 11 22.59 30.85 7.55
N SER A 12 22.75 31.25 6.32
CA SER A 12 22.08 32.46 5.79
C SER A 12 20.62 32.11 5.48
N LEU A 13 19.74 32.52 6.36
CA LEU A 13 18.29 32.46 6.15
C LEU A 13 17.91 33.61 5.20
N VAL A 14 17.45 33.31 4.00
CA VAL A 14 16.91 34.29 3.06
C VAL A 14 15.38 34.33 3.25
N LEU A 15 14.89 35.39 3.90
CA LEU A 15 13.46 35.69 3.99
C LEU A 15 13.01 36.35 2.68
N VAL A 16 12.16 35.69 1.92
CA VAL A 16 11.51 36.25 0.73
C VAL A 16 10.16 36.82 1.14
N SER A 17 10.02 38.16 1.09
CA SER A 17 8.74 38.86 1.31
C SER A 17 7.92 38.86 0.02
N THR A 18 6.65 38.49 0.12
CA THR A 18 5.67 38.42 -0.97
C THR A 18 5.40 39.78 -1.60
N ALA A 19 5.71 39.93 -2.88
CA ALA A 19 5.14 40.94 -3.77
C ALA A 19 4.44 40.21 -4.93
N LEU A 20 3.23 40.58 -5.24
CA LEU A 20 2.38 40.09 -6.30
C LEU A 20 3.09 40.11 -7.67
N GLY A 21 3.53 38.97 -8.10
CA GLY A 21 4.17 38.64 -9.37
C GLY A 21 4.89 37.32 -9.17
N GLN A 22 4.52 36.28 -9.88
CA GLN A 22 5.22 34.98 -9.83
C GLN A 22 6.68 35.15 -10.25
N THR A 23 7.55 35.49 -9.30
CA THR A 23 9.01 35.45 -9.50
C THR A 23 9.47 34.08 -9.02
N SER A 24 9.82 33.20 -9.96
CA SER A 24 10.46 31.94 -9.63
C SER A 24 11.75 32.21 -8.84
N THR A 25 11.89 31.57 -7.69
CA THR A 25 13.11 31.67 -6.88
C THR A 25 14.11 30.63 -7.38
N ARG A 26 15.33 31.06 -7.69
CA ARG A 26 16.40 30.15 -8.14
C ARG A 26 16.99 29.39 -6.96
N LEU A 27 16.95 28.07 -7.03
CA LEU A 27 17.56 27.18 -6.04
C LEU A 27 19.05 27.01 -6.26
N GLN A 28 19.75 26.75 -5.16
CA GLN A 28 21.16 26.34 -5.16
C GLN A 28 21.32 25.14 -4.22
N GLN A 29 22.12 24.17 -4.63
CA GLN A 29 22.43 23.02 -3.79
C GLN A 29 22.91 23.45 -2.40
N GLY A 30 22.41 22.78 -1.36
CA GLY A 30 22.73 23.02 0.05
C GLY A 30 22.13 24.30 0.63
N THR A 31 21.27 25.01 -0.12
CA THR A 31 20.60 26.22 0.39
C THR A 31 19.14 25.90 0.68
N THR A 32 18.72 26.07 1.95
CA THR A 32 17.33 25.90 2.35
C THR A 32 16.55 27.19 2.03
N VAL A 33 15.39 27.03 1.40
CA VAL A 33 14.40 28.09 1.19
C VAL A 33 13.15 27.76 1.99
N SER A 34 12.58 28.73 2.67
CA SER A 34 11.33 28.56 3.44
C SER A 34 10.19 29.25 2.72
N GLY A 35 9.01 28.65 2.78
CA GLY A 35 7.76 29.19 2.25
C GLY A 35 6.62 29.03 3.23
N ASP A 36 5.58 29.80 3.03
CA ASP A 36 4.31 29.72 3.75
C ASP A 36 3.19 29.65 2.70
N LEU A 37 2.55 28.49 2.56
CA LEU A 37 1.52 28.26 1.56
C LEU A 37 0.17 28.74 2.06
N GLU A 38 -0.52 29.50 1.23
CA GLU A 38 -1.95 29.77 1.37
C GLU A 38 -2.76 28.56 0.86
N PRO A 39 -4.04 28.41 1.23
CA PRO A 39 -4.91 27.38 0.67
C PRO A 39 -4.93 27.45 -0.86
N ASN A 40 -4.74 26.33 -1.53
CA ASN A 40 -4.59 26.24 -2.99
C ASN A 40 -3.44 27.10 -3.56
N GLY A 41 -2.50 27.52 -2.70
CA GLY A 41 -1.32 28.27 -3.09
C GLY A 41 -0.30 27.41 -3.85
N LYS A 42 0.57 28.07 -4.60
CA LYS A 42 1.67 27.42 -5.32
C LYS A 42 2.94 28.25 -5.26
N HIS A 43 4.04 27.65 -4.86
CA HIS A 43 5.37 28.23 -4.99
C HIS A 43 6.16 27.53 -6.08
N THR A 44 6.86 28.29 -6.91
CA THR A 44 7.63 27.78 -8.03
C THR A 44 9.10 28.16 -7.87
N TYR A 45 9.96 27.15 -8.03
CA TYR A 45 11.39 27.26 -7.92
C TYR A 45 12.06 26.78 -9.21
N GLU A 46 13.24 27.30 -9.51
CA GLU A 46 14.02 26.93 -10.69
C GLU A 46 15.39 26.40 -10.31
N LEU A 47 15.79 25.29 -10.93
CA LEU A 47 17.11 24.67 -10.78
C LEU A 47 17.70 24.42 -12.17
N THR A 48 18.89 24.95 -12.46
CA THR A 48 19.58 24.74 -13.75
C THR A 48 20.52 23.55 -13.61
N LEU A 49 20.33 22.54 -14.45
CA LEU A 49 21.02 21.25 -14.40
C LEU A 49 21.64 20.90 -15.75
N ALA A 50 22.69 20.06 -15.73
CA ALA A 50 23.19 19.37 -16.92
C ALA A 50 22.36 18.11 -17.20
N ALA A 51 22.53 17.48 -18.35
CA ALA A 51 22.04 16.14 -18.59
C ALA A 51 22.85 15.10 -17.79
N GLU A 52 22.30 13.92 -17.62
CA GLU A 52 22.92 12.79 -16.94
C GLU A 52 23.34 13.11 -15.49
N GLN A 53 22.49 13.81 -14.76
CA GLN A 53 22.65 14.07 -13.34
C GLN A 53 21.54 13.37 -12.55
N PHE A 54 21.88 12.94 -11.35
CA PHE A 54 20.97 12.52 -10.30
C PHE A 54 20.80 13.66 -9.30
N VAL A 55 19.56 14.02 -9.02
CA VAL A 55 19.19 15.11 -8.10
C VAL A 55 18.38 14.55 -6.98
N TYR A 56 18.66 14.97 -5.75
CA TYR A 56 17.86 14.64 -4.60
C TYR A 56 17.75 15.82 -3.63
N GLY A 57 16.63 15.88 -2.93
CA GLY A 57 16.32 16.92 -1.97
C GLY A 57 15.11 16.54 -1.14
N GLU A 58 14.70 17.43 -0.28
CA GLU A 58 13.50 17.24 0.54
C GLU A 58 12.73 18.54 0.76
N ALA A 59 11.43 18.41 0.95
CA ALA A 59 10.57 19.46 1.47
C ALA A 59 10.15 19.08 2.89
N ASP A 60 10.68 19.80 3.90
CA ASP A 60 10.29 19.60 5.29
C ASP A 60 8.90 20.22 5.54
N GLN A 61 7.94 19.37 5.83
CA GLN A 61 6.53 19.68 6.01
C GLN A 61 6.24 20.16 7.44
N GLN A 62 6.67 21.34 7.78
CA GLN A 62 6.63 21.88 9.14
C GLN A 62 5.22 21.98 9.69
N THR A 63 4.32 22.69 9.00
CA THR A 63 2.93 22.87 9.42
C THR A 63 1.90 22.60 8.32
N VAL A 64 2.34 22.34 7.09
CA VAL A 64 1.49 22.00 5.94
C VAL A 64 1.99 20.73 5.28
N ASP A 65 1.06 19.86 4.92
CA ASP A 65 1.30 18.71 4.04
C ASP A 65 1.53 19.23 2.63
N VAL A 66 2.67 18.88 1.99
CA VAL A 66 3.03 19.43 0.69
C VAL A 66 3.23 18.36 -0.37
N VAL A 67 2.95 18.75 -1.59
CA VAL A 67 3.24 17.98 -2.80
C VAL A 67 4.39 18.65 -3.55
N VAL A 68 5.41 17.87 -3.91
CA VAL A 68 6.53 18.31 -4.73
C VAL A 68 6.33 17.82 -6.16
N THR A 69 6.29 18.73 -7.12
CA THR A 69 6.22 18.40 -8.56
C THR A 69 7.43 18.95 -9.29
N VAL A 70 8.10 18.11 -10.08
CA VAL A 70 9.25 18.52 -10.90
C VAL A 70 8.92 18.42 -12.37
N THR A 71 9.17 19.52 -13.11
CA THR A 71 8.97 19.63 -14.56
C THR A 71 10.31 19.90 -15.25
N GLY A 72 10.59 19.16 -16.31
CA GLY A 72 11.81 19.26 -17.12
C GLY A 72 11.86 20.50 -18.03
N PRO A 73 12.99 20.72 -18.71
CA PRO A 73 13.16 21.87 -19.61
C PRO A 73 12.25 21.80 -20.85
N ASP A 74 11.75 20.64 -21.20
CA ASP A 74 10.79 20.40 -22.29
C ASP A 74 9.33 20.64 -21.88
N GLY A 75 9.09 20.97 -20.60
CA GLY A 75 7.76 21.17 -20.02
C GLY A 75 7.07 19.88 -19.57
N LYS A 76 7.69 18.71 -19.76
CA LYS A 76 7.15 17.45 -19.26
C LYS A 76 7.44 17.28 -17.77
N ARG A 77 6.49 16.65 -17.07
CA ARG A 77 6.69 16.30 -15.67
C ARG A 77 7.68 15.15 -15.53
N VAL A 78 8.70 15.37 -14.68
CA VAL A 78 9.73 14.39 -14.32
C VAL A 78 9.27 13.51 -13.17
N GLY A 79 8.52 14.08 -12.21
CA GLY A 79 7.99 13.34 -11.09
C GLY A 79 7.11 14.19 -10.18
N ARG A 80 6.35 13.49 -9.32
CA ARG A 80 5.52 14.05 -8.26
C ARG A 80 5.72 13.20 -7.00
N TRP A 81 5.93 13.85 -5.87
CA TRP A 81 6.13 13.22 -4.57
C TRP A 81 5.10 13.77 -3.59
N ASP A 82 4.47 12.83 -2.87
CA ASP A 82 3.36 13.06 -1.97
C ASP A 82 3.33 11.84 -1.01
N GLY A 83 4.25 11.85 -0.08
CA GLY A 83 4.53 10.72 0.82
C GLY A 83 3.83 10.90 2.17
N PRO A 84 4.57 11.02 3.30
CA PRO A 84 3.97 11.16 4.60
C PRO A 84 3.36 12.56 4.78
N ALA A 85 2.20 12.65 5.43
CA ALA A 85 1.53 13.92 5.71
C ALA A 85 2.32 14.85 6.66
N ARG A 86 3.40 14.42 7.25
CA ARG A 86 4.28 15.18 8.16
C ARG A 86 5.72 14.70 8.06
N GLY A 87 6.67 15.59 8.35
CA GLY A 87 8.09 15.35 8.28
C GLY A 87 8.65 15.61 6.88
N PRO A 88 9.83 15.09 6.56
CA PRO A 88 10.42 15.32 5.25
C PRO A 88 9.67 14.59 4.14
N GLU A 89 9.38 15.30 3.04
CA GLU A 89 8.97 14.75 1.75
C GLU A 89 10.21 14.63 0.86
N PRO A 90 10.89 13.47 0.80
CA PRO A 90 12.07 13.30 -0.01
C PRO A 90 11.68 13.12 -1.48
N PHE A 91 12.39 13.80 -2.36
CA PHE A 91 12.25 13.65 -3.81
C PHE A 91 13.59 13.43 -4.48
N GLN A 92 13.56 12.64 -5.56
CA GLN A 92 14.76 12.35 -6.36
C GLN A 92 14.40 12.07 -7.81
N PHE A 93 15.24 12.56 -8.73
CA PHE A 93 15.03 12.38 -10.15
C PHE A 93 16.32 12.40 -10.95
N ASP A 94 16.25 11.83 -12.15
CA ASP A 94 17.32 11.85 -13.13
C ASP A 94 17.06 12.96 -14.16
N THR A 95 18.13 13.54 -14.69
CA THR A 95 18.04 14.56 -15.75
C THR A 95 18.41 13.95 -17.11
N GLU A 96 17.45 13.93 -18.03
CA GLU A 96 17.69 13.48 -19.41
C GLU A 96 18.33 14.59 -20.28
N ALA A 97 17.93 15.84 -20.07
CA ALA A 97 18.38 16.99 -20.84
C ALA A 97 18.97 18.08 -19.95
N ALA A 98 19.93 18.81 -20.47
CA ALA A 98 20.43 20.01 -19.82
C ALA A 98 19.40 21.15 -19.95
N GLY A 99 19.18 21.91 -18.89
CA GLY A 99 18.23 23.03 -18.89
C GLY A 99 17.78 23.47 -17.52
N THR A 100 16.68 24.21 -17.50
CA THR A 100 16.06 24.69 -16.27
C THR A 100 14.90 23.75 -15.92
N TYR A 101 15.02 23.09 -14.78
CA TYR A 101 13.98 22.29 -14.16
C TYR A 101 13.18 23.18 -13.22
N ARG A 102 11.87 23.00 -13.23
CA ARG A 102 10.94 23.73 -12.37
C ARG A 102 10.46 22.79 -11.26
N ILE A 103 10.58 23.25 -10.02
CA ILE A 103 10.10 22.55 -8.83
C ILE A 103 8.93 23.35 -8.28
N GLU A 104 7.76 22.75 -8.25
CA GLU A 104 6.54 23.34 -7.73
C GLU A 104 6.19 22.69 -6.40
N ILE A 105 5.88 23.51 -5.38
CA ILE A 105 5.39 23.09 -4.09
C ILE A 105 3.95 23.58 -3.94
N THR A 106 3.04 22.65 -3.73
CA THR A 106 1.61 22.93 -3.46
C THR A 106 1.21 22.28 -2.16
N PRO A 107 0.19 22.78 -1.47
CA PRO A 107 -0.37 22.07 -0.33
C PRO A 107 -1.09 20.81 -0.80
N PHE A 108 -1.11 19.79 0.05
CA PHE A 108 -2.04 18.68 -0.10
C PHE A 108 -3.45 19.18 0.26
N GLU A 109 -4.42 18.98 -0.63
CA GLU A 109 -5.79 19.50 -0.50
C GLU A 109 -5.80 21.03 -0.23
N ASP A 110 -6.71 21.50 0.62
CA ASP A 110 -6.87 22.92 1.02
C ASP A 110 -5.94 23.33 2.18
N GLY A 111 -4.81 22.62 2.35
CA GLY A 111 -3.86 22.89 3.41
C GLY A 111 -3.22 24.28 3.32
N ALA A 112 -2.75 24.80 4.44
CA ALA A 112 -1.99 26.04 4.52
C ALA A 112 -0.93 25.95 5.60
N GLY A 113 0.21 26.63 5.43
CA GLY A 113 1.26 26.67 6.44
C GLY A 113 2.67 26.66 5.89
N ALA A 114 3.62 26.53 6.80
CA ALA A 114 5.04 26.65 6.54
C ALA A 114 5.67 25.33 6.10
N TYR A 115 6.64 25.45 5.19
CA TYR A 115 7.55 24.38 4.78
C TYR A 115 8.96 24.91 4.55
N ALA A 116 9.93 24.00 4.41
CA ALA A 116 11.28 24.33 3.99
C ALA A 116 11.74 23.35 2.89
N LEU A 117 12.33 23.88 1.81
CA LEU A 117 12.80 23.11 0.67
C LEU A 117 14.33 23.20 0.57
N VAL A 118 15.00 22.08 0.35
CA VAL A 118 16.43 22.00 0.10
C VAL A 118 16.74 21.01 -1.03
N ILE A 119 17.72 21.37 -1.88
CA ILE A 119 18.38 20.43 -2.79
C ILE A 119 19.64 19.95 -2.08
N ASP A 120 19.63 18.73 -1.58
CA ASP A 120 20.75 18.16 -0.83
C ASP A 120 21.92 17.79 -1.74
N GLY A 121 21.62 17.30 -2.94
CA GLY A 121 22.67 16.90 -3.85
C GLY A 121 22.29 16.91 -5.32
N VAL A 122 23.33 17.16 -6.11
CA VAL A 122 23.34 17.03 -7.57
C VAL A 122 24.62 16.27 -7.92
N GLU A 123 24.49 15.05 -8.38
CA GLU A 123 25.59 14.14 -8.66
C GLU A 123 25.53 13.65 -10.11
N PRO A 124 26.65 13.23 -10.74
CA PRO A 124 26.57 12.51 -12.00
C PRO A 124 25.68 11.26 -11.87
N LEU A 125 24.90 10.98 -12.90
CA LEU A 125 24.12 9.76 -12.96
C LEU A 125 25.06 8.55 -12.93
N ALA A 126 24.82 7.62 -12.02
CA ALA A 126 25.69 6.46 -11.88
C ALA A 126 25.55 5.53 -13.11
N THR A 127 26.68 5.09 -13.62
CA THR A 127 26.78 4.22 -14.81
C THR A 127 26.89 2.74 -14.47
N THR A 128 26.99 2.40 -13.18
CA THR A 128 27.01 1.00 -12.72
C THR A 128 25.74 0.66 -11.96
N PRO A 129 25.26 -0.57 -12.03
CA PRO A 129 24.09 -1.02 -11.26
C PRO A 129 24.21 -0.74 -9.76
N GLU A 130 25.37 -1.00 -9.18
CA GLU A 130 25.65 -0.77 -7.75
C GLU A 130 25.58 0.72 -7.38
N GLY A 131 26.12 1.57 -8.25
CA GLY A 131 26.05 3.03 -8.08
C GLY A 131 24.60 3.54 -8.20
N ARG A 132 23.81 2.96 -9.11
CA ARG A 132 22.38 3.29 -9.21
C ARG A 132 21.62 2.90 -7.93
N VAL A 133 21.91 1.75 -7.34
CA VAL A 133 21.32 1.38 -6.04
C VAL A 133 21.71 2.39 -4.96
N ASP A 134 22.96 2.85 -4.94
CA ASP A 134 23.39 3.89 -4.01
C ASP A 134 22.56 5.17 -4.16
N GLN A 135 22.31 5.60 -5.40
CA GLN A 135 21.47 6.76 -5.68
C GLN A 135 20.01 6.53 -5.26
N LEU A 136 19.41 5.39 -5.62
CA LEU A 136 18.03 5.04 -5.24
C LEU A 136 17.82 5.02 -3.72
N MET A 137 18.86 4.66 -2.96
CA MET A 137 18.81 4.56 -1.51
C MET A 137 19.27 5.83 -0.78
N VAL A 138 19.36 6.98 -1.48
CA VAL A 138 19.90 8.22 -0.90
C VAL A 138 19.15 8.70 0.34
N ALA A 139 17.82 8.63 0.35
CA ALA A 139 16.97 9.02 1.46
C ALA A 139 17.17 8.14 2.73
N TYR A 140 17.79 7.00 2.58
CA TYR A 140 18.06 6.04 3.67
C TYR A 140 19.53 6.04 4.09
N ARG A 141 20.32 7.01 3.65
CA ARG A 141 21.70 7.18 4.07
C ARG A 141 21.76 8.02 5.35
N GLY A 142 22.56 7.60 6.29
CA GLY A 142 22.76 8.36 7.52
C GLY A 142 22.73 7.49 8.78
N ASN A 143 22.88 8.13 9.92
CA ASN A 143 22.84 7.51 11.23
C ASN A 143 21.65 8.00 12.08
N ASP A 144 20.74 8.72 11.49
CA ASP A 144 19.57 9.36 12.07
C ASP A 144 18.26 8.97 11.38
N VAL A 145 18.33 8.09 10.37
CA VAL A 145 17.17 7.59 9.61
C VAL A 145 17.07 6.07 9.72
N PRO A 146 15.85 5.49 9.74
CA PRO A 146 15.65 4.06 9.59
C PRO A 146 16.22 3.60 8.25
N GLY A 147 16.55 2.32 8.18
CA GLY A 147 17.30 1.83 7.04
C GLY A 147 16.66 0.67 6.30
N GLY A 148 17.53 -0.02 5.58
CA GLY A 148 17.16 -1.23 4.86
C GLY A 148 18.36 -1.86 4.18
N VAL A 149 18.13 -3.00 3.58
CA VAL A 149 19.11 -3.75 2.81
C VAL A 149 18.53 -4.10 1.45
N VAL A 150 19.34 -3.90 0.42
CA VAL A 150 19.06 -4.29 -0.97
C VAL A 150 19.99 -5.43 -1.33
N ALA A 151 19.44 -6.51 -1.88
CA ALA A 151 20.22 -7.63 -2.38
C ALA A 151 19.76 -8.04 -3.78
N VAL A 152 20.72 -8.42 -4.60
CA VAL A 152 20.51 -9.03 -5.92
C VAL A 152 21.07 -10.44 -5.88
N VAL A 153 20.24 -11.40 -6.27
CA VAL A 153 20.55 -12.83 -6.30
C VAL A 153 20.65 -13.26 -7.75
N GLN A 154 21.63 -14.06 -8.10
CA GLN A 154 21.75 -14.68 -9.42
C GLN A 154 22.36 -16.07 -9.27
N GLY A 155 21.77 -17.08 -9.91
CA GLY A 155 22.20 -18.47 -9.75
C GLY A 155 22.09 -18.98 -8.30
N GLY A 156 21.19 -18.41 -7.50
CA GLY A 156 21.01 -18.75 -6.09
C GLY A 156 22.09 -18.22 -5.14
N GLU A 157 22.94 -17.29 -5.59
CA GLU A 157 23.97 -16.64 -4.80
C GLU A 157 23.79 -15.12 -4.79
N LEU A 158 24.25 -14.48 -3.69
CA LEU A 158 24.25 -13.01 -3.60
C LEU A 158 25.30 -12.43 -4.57
N ARG A 159 24.85 -11.78 -5.64
CA ARG A 159 25.71 -11.01 -6.53
C ARG A 159 26.02 -9.63 -5.98
N PHE A 160 25.05 -9.02 -5.30
CA PHE A 160 25.16 -7.74 -4.64
C PHE A 160 24.35 -7.76 -3.35
N ALA A 161 24.87 -7.16 -2.29
CA ALA A 161 24.10 -6.88 -1.09
C ALA A 161 24.70 -5.66 -0.39
N LYS A 162 23.87 -4.67 -0.09
CA LYS A 162 24.29 -3.46 0.61
C LYS A 162 23.19 -2.95 1.53
N ALA A 163 23.59 -2.53 2.71
CA ALA A 163 22.72 -1.98 3.74
C ALA A 163 22.91 -0.48 3.88
N TYR A 164 21.87 0.21 4.30
CA TYR A 164 21.79 1.67 4.45
C TYR A 164 21.04 2.01 5.74
N GLY A 165 21.36 3.15 6.35
CA GLY A 165 20.68 3.66 7.54
C GLY A 165 20.82 2.77 8.76
N MET A 166 19.87 2.91 9.67
CA MET A 166 19.95 2.33 11.01
C MET A 166 18.92 1.22 11.20
N ALA A 167 19.38 0.09 11.76
CA ALA A 167 18.53 -0.99 12.26
C ALA A 167 17.88 -0.63 13.60
N ASN A 168 18.57 0.20 14.40
CA ASN A 168 18.04 0.70 15.66
C ASN A 168 18.57 2.11 15.93
N LEU A 169 17.70 3.10 15.89
CA LEU A 169 18.03 4.50 16.13
C LEU A 169 18.36 4.75 17.61
N THR A 170 17.58 4.16 18.52
CA THR A 170 17.75 4.34 19.97
C THR A 170 19.14 3.91 20.45
N HIS A 171 19.66 2.82 19.88
CA HIS A 171 20.96 2.25 20.26
C HIS A 171 22.08 2.58 19.28
N GLY A 172 21.83 3.33 18.23
CA GLY A 172 22.81 3.68 17.21
C GLY A 172 23.35 2.46 16.46
N ILE A 173 22.52 1.44 16.20
CA ILE A 173 22.93 0.21 15.52
C ILE A 173 22.66 0.37 14.03
N PRO A 174 23.71 0.32 13.17
CA PRO A 174 23.51 0.42 11.72
C PRO A 174 22.84 -0.83 11.16
N PHE A 175 22.12 -0.66 10.06
CA PHE A 175 21.63 -1.78 9.25
C PHE A 175 22.82 -2.51 8.59
N THR A 176 22.79 -3.82 8.56
CA THR A 176 23.80 -4.67 7.90
C THR A 176 23.12 -5.72 7.04
N VAL A 177 23.89 -6.43 6.23
CA VAL A 177 23.37 -7.55 5.42
C VAL A 177 22.92 -8.74 6.25
N GLU A 178 23.40 -8.82 7.50
CA GLU A 178 23.02 -9.83 8.51
C GLU A 178 21.86 -9.37 9.40
N THR A 179 21.38 -8.13 9.24
CA THR A 179 20.24 -7.64 10.02
C THR A 179 19.00 -8.45 9.69
N VAL A 180 18.39 -8.99 10.74
CA VAL A 180 17.15 -9.77 10.64
C VAL A 180 15.97 -8.82 10.59
N SER A 181 15.08 -8.99 9.63
CA SER A 181 13.89 -8.14 9.44
C SER A 181 12.62 -8.95 9.36
N ASN A 182 11.53 -8.38 9.85
CA ASN A 182 10.20 -8.89 9.60
C ASN A 182 9.86 -8.71 8.11
N ILE A 183 9.44 -9.79 7.44
CA ILE A 183 9.14 -9.76 6.01
C ILE A 183 7.65 -9.67 5.70
N GLY A 184 6.81 -9.46 6.72
CA GLY A 184 5.36 -9.32 6.54
C GLY A 184 4.77 -10.41 5.66
N SER A 185 3.97 -10.03 4.69
CA SER A 185 3.27 -10.96 3.80
C SER A 185 4.14 -11.77 2.84
N VAL A 186 5.44 -11.46 2.67
CA VAL A 186 6.39 -12.35 1.99
C VAL A 186 6.41 -13.73 2.66
N SER A 187 6.02 -13.81 3.94
CA SER A 187 5.84 -15.06 4.70
C SER A 187 4.82 -16.03 4.08
N LYS A 188 3.84 -15.54 3.34
CA LYS A 188 2.77 -16.36 2.77
C LYS A 188 3.28 -17.45 1.83
N GLN A 189 4.31 -17.19 1.06
CA GLN A 189 4.90 -18.19 0.17
C GLN A 189 5.48 -19.39 0.94
N PHE A 190 5.97 -19.18 2.16
CA PHE A 190 6.46 -20.27 3.02
C PHE A 190 5.32 -21.11 3.59
N THR A 191 4.21 -20.48 3.97
CA THR A 191 3.00 -21.19 4.40
C THR A 191 2.39 -21.99 3.25
N ALA A 192 2.30 -21.39 2.06
CA ALA A 192 1.84 -22.06 0.87
C ALA A 192 2.75 -23.24 0.48
N PHE A 193 4.07 -23.06 0.61
CA PHE A 193 5.04 -24.13 0.38
C PHE A 193 4.83 -25.30 1.36
N ALA A 194 4.61 -25.04 2.64
CA ALA A 194 4.34 -26.08 3.64
C ALA A 194 3.09 -26.91 3.27
N ILE A 195 1.98 -26.23 2.95
CA ILE A 195 0.74 -26.90 2.52
C ILE A 195 0.96 -27.70 1.23
N THR A 196 1.64 -27.12 0.23
CA THR A 196 1.91 -27.77 -1.03
C THR A 196 2.84 -28.98 -0.85
N LEU A 197 3.83 -28.88 0.04
CA LEU A 197 4.73 -29.97 0.39
C LEU A 197 4.00 -31.13 1.10
N LEU A 198 3.06 -30.82 2.00
CA LEU A 198 2.22 -31.83 2.64
C LEU A 198 1.28 -32.50 1.62
N ALA A 199 0.73 -31.72 0.69
CA ALA A 199 -0.08 -32.28 -0.41
C ALA A 199 0.73 -33.20 -1.32
N GLU A 200 1.97 -32.84 -1.66
CA GLU A 200 2.89 -33.66 -2.44
C GLU A 200 3.23 -34.99 -1.76
N ARG A 201 3.27 -34.98 -0.42
CA ARG A 201 3.49 -36.17 0.41
C ARG A 201 2.22 -37.00 0.66
N GLY A 202 1.06 -36.56 0.15
CA GLY A 202 -0.23 -37.22 0.35
C GLY A 202 -0.80 -37.13 1.77
N ALA A 203 -0.33 -36.18 2.57
CA ALA A 203 -0.81 -35.95 3.93
C ALA A 203 -2.11 -35.14 3.96
N LEU A 204 -2.44 -34.42 2.91
CA LEU A 204 -3.66 -33.66 2.65
C LEU A 204 -3.85 -33.47 1.15
N SER A 205 -5.03 -32.97 0.74
CA SER A 205 -5.27 -32.48 -0.62
C SER A 205 -5.52 -30.97 -0.60
N LEU A 206 -5.10 -30.25 -1.63
CA LEU A 206 -5.47 -28.83 -1.76
C LEU A 206 -6.97 -28.63 -1.94
N ASP A 207 -7.68 -29.67 -2.34
CA ASP A 207 -9.12 -29.66 -2.57
C ASP A 207 -9.91 -30.18 -1.36
N ASP A 208 -9.24 -30.51 -0.23
CA ASP A 208 -9.89 -30.83 1.02
C ASP A 208 -10.72 -29.65 1.53
N ASP A 209 -11.88 -29.92 2.11
CA ASP A 209 -12.61 -28.94 2.93
C ASP A 209 -11.76 -28.56 4.15
N ILE A 210 -11.55 -27.27 4.38
CA ILE A 210 -10.79 -26.83 5.56
C ILE A 210 -11.33 -27.42 6.86
N ARG A 211 -12.63 -27.74 6.96
CA ARG A 211 -13.26 -28.32 8.15
C ARG A 211 -12.83 -29.75 8.43
N GLU A 212 -12.27 -30.46 7.47
CA GLU A 212 -11.62 -31.76 7.72
C GLU A 212 -10.42 -31.62 8.64
N HIS A 213 -9.78 -30.43 8.60
CA HIS A 213 -8.60 -30.11 9.41
C HIS A 213 -8.92 -29.19 10.61
N ILE A 214 -9.94 -28.31 10.50
CA ILE A 214 -10.40 -27.39 11.56
C ILE A 214 -11.91 -27.57 11.74
N PRO A 215 -12.35 -28.65 12.40
CA PRO A 215 -13.78 -29.01 12.50
C PRO A 215 -14.64 -28.02 13.31
N GLU A 216 -14.02 -27.11 14.05
CA GLU A 216 -14.72 -26.05 14.78
C GLU A 216 -15.23 -24.91 13.88
N LEU A 217 -14.82 -24.85 12.62
CA LEU A 217 -15.34 -23.86 11.67
C LEU A 217 -16.79 -24.19 11.26
N PRO A 218 -17.64 -23.18 11.04
CA PRO A 218 -19.03 -23.39 10.70
C PRO A 218 -19.19 -24.06 9.32
N ALA A 219 -20.25 -24.86 9.20
CA ALA A 219 -20.67 -25.38 7.92
C ALA A 219 -21.45 -24.29 7.17
N PHE A 220 -20.79 -23.57 6.28
CA PHE A 220 -21.47 -22.73 5.32
C PHE A 220 -22.14 -23.57 4.23
N ASP A 221 -23.07 -22.99 3.48
CA ASP A 221 -23.77 -23.69 2.40
C ASP A 221 -22.83 -24.16 1.27
N GLU A 222 -21.64 -23.56 1.17
CA GLU A 222 -20.63 -23.84 0.17
C GLU A 222 -19.33 -24.35 0.79
N LEU A 223 -18.60 -25.19 0.02
CA LEU A 223 -17.35 -25.79 0.43
C LEU A 223 -16.19 -24.78 0.28
N VAL A 224 -15.41 -24.57 1.34
CA VAL A 224 -14.17 -23.78 1.30
C VAL A 224 -12.98 -24.73 1.35
N THR A 225 -12.23 -24.79 0.24
CA THR A 225 -11.06 -25.66 0.14
C THR A 225 -9.77 -24.98 0.60
N LEU A 226 -8.73 -25.78 0.91
CA LEU A 226 -7.39 -25.24 1.17
C LEU A 226 -6.86 -24.43 -0.02
N ARG A 227 -7.18 -24.83 -1.26
CA ARG A 227 -6.87 -24.09 -2.49
C ARG A 227 -7.51 -22.71 -2.52
N ASN A 228 -8.77 -22.61 -2.11
CA ASN A 228 -9.46 -21.31 -2.05
C ASN A 228 -8.76 -20.36 -1.07
N LEU A 229 -8.27 -20.86 0.07
CA LEU A 229 -7.52 -20.03 1.02
C LEU A 229 -6.15 -19.62 0.46
N LEU A 230 -5.43 -20.54 -0.16
CA LEU A 230 -4.13 -20.27 -0.80
C LEU A 230 -4.24 -19.22 -1.91
N ASN A 231 -5.34 -19.23 -2.66
CA ASN A 231 -5.59 -18.31 -3.78
C ASN A 231 -6.35 -17.03 -3.37
N HIS A 232 -6.69 -16.86 -2.09
CA HIS A 232 -7.50 -15.74 -1.62
C HIS A 232 -8.91 -15.67 -2.22
N THR A 233 -9.53 -16.83 -2.43
CA THR A 233 -10.89 -16.94 -3.00
C THR A 233 -11.88 -17.65 -2.07
N GLY A 234 -11.59 -17.69 -0.76
CA GLY A 234 -12.36 -18.49 0.21
C GLY A 234 -13.63 -17.85 0.76
N GLY A 235 -13.85 -16.56 0.58
CA GLY A 235 -15.06 -15.85 1.06
C GLY A 235 -15.09 -15.56 2.57
N TYR A 236 -14.01 -15.83 3.31
CA TYR A 236 -13.91 -15.47 4.72
C TYR A 236 -13.66 -13.98 4.93
N ARG A 237 -14.11 -13.45 6.10
CA ARG A 237 -13.77 -12.11 6.56
C ARG A 237 -12.26 -11.93 6.68
N GLU A 238 -11.78 -10.73 6.37
CA GLU A 238 -10.36 -10.39 6.49
C GLU A 238 -10.09 -9.81 7.88
N LEU A 239 -9.20 -10.46 8.65
CA LEU A 239 -8.94 -10.16 10.06
C LEU A 239 -8.54 -8.70 10.28
N TYR A 240 -7.54 -8.19 9.54
CA TYR A 240 -7.03 -6.83 9.75
C TYR A 240 -7.98 -5.73 9.25
N ASN A 241 -8.99 -6.08 8.46
CA ASN A 241 -10.07 -5.17 8.11
C ASN A 241 -11.23 -5.24 9.12
N MET A 242 -11.42 -6.38 9.81
CA MET A 242 -12.42 -6.54 10.88
C MET A 242 -12.02 -5.84 12.18
N MET A 243 -10.73 -5.92 12.51
CA MET A 243 -10.20 -5.42 13.77
C MET A 243 -10.45 -3.93 14.02
N PRO A 244 -10.14 -3.01 13.07
CA PRO A 244 -10.42 -1.59 13.28
C PRO A 244 -11.92 -1.29 13.41
N ILE A 245 -12.81 -2.07 12.74
CA ILE A 245 -14.25 -1.94 12.94
C ILE A 245 -14.63 -2.30 14.39
N ALA A 246 -13.91 -3.24 15.00
CA ALA A 246 -14.11 -3.60 16.40
C ALA A 246 -13.44 -2.62 17.39
N GLY A 247 -12.77 -1.59 16.88
CA GLY A 247 -12.06 -0.59 17.68
C GLY A 247 -10.66 -1.01 18.13
N TRP A 248 -10.07 -2.02 17.50
CA TRP A 248 -8.71 -2.46 17.79
C TRP A 248 -7.69 -1.63 16.99
N HIS A 249 -6.58 -1.33 17.62
CA HIS A 249 -5.44 -0.66 16.98
C HIS A 249 -4.46 -1.69 16.38
N SER A 250 -3.68 -1.28 15.40
CA SER A 250 -2.70 -2.14 14.75
C SER A 250 -1.62 -2.67 15.71
N GLU A 251 -1.38 -1.97 16.82
CA GLU A 251 -0.39 -2.34 17.84
C GLU A 251 -0.97 -3.21 18.95
N ASP A 252 -2.28 -3.50 18.93
CA ASP A 252 -2.90 -4.39 19.92
C ASP A 252 -2.45 -5.84 19.70
N GLU A 253 -2.29 -6.57 20.79
CA GLU A 253 -1.93 -7.97 20.73
C GLU A 253 -3.16 -8.83 20.43
N LEU A 254 -3.10 -9.55 19.31
CA LEU A 254 -4.14 -10.46 18.88
C LEU A 254 -3.89 -11.87 19.38
N ALA A 255 -4.90 -12.48 19.95
CA ALA A 255 -4.86 -13.90 20.27
C ALA A 255 -4.77 -14.74 18.98
N ARG A 256 -3.99 -15.82 19.02
CA ARG A 256 -3.76 -16.70 17.86
C ARG A 256 -5.05 -17.29 17.30
N ASP A 257 -6.01 -17.61 18.16
CA ASP A 257 -7.31 -18.18 17.81
C ASP A 257 -8.34 -17.16 17.26
N MET A 258 -7.96 -15.89 17.20
CA MET A 258 -8.85 -14.83 16.70
C MET A 258 -9.29 -15.10 15.26
N ALA A 259 -8.42 -15.66 14.42
CA ALA A 259 -8.78 -16.02 13.04
C ALA A 259 -9.89 -17.09 12.99
N VAL A 260 -9.82 -18.11 13.86
CA VAL A 260 -10.87 -19.12 14.00
C VAL A 260 -12.14 -18.46 14.53
N THR A 261 -12.03 -17.64 15.57
CA THR A 261 -13.15 -16.94 16.20
C THR A 261 -13.93 -16.05 15.21
N ILE A 262 -13.23 -15.29 14.37
CA ILE A 262 -13.85 -14.45 13.34
C ILE A 262 -14.66 -15.30 12.36
N VAL A 263 -14.10 -16.41 11.89
CA VAL A 263 -14.83 -17.28 10.96
C VAL A 263 -15.99 -17.99 11.65
N GLN A 264 -15.85 -18.39 12.92
CA GLN A 264 -16.95 -18.99 13.69
C GLN A 264 -18.15 -18.05 13.88
N ARG A 265 -17.89 -16.75 13.98
CA ARG A 265 -18.93 -15.73 14.17
C ARG A 265 -19.48 -15.19 12.85
N GLN A 266 -18.84 -15.47 11.73
CA GLN A 266 -19.29 -15.05 10.42
C GLN A 266 -20.62 -15.72 10.07
N PRO A 267 -21.71 -14.96 9.79
CA PRO A 267 -23.03 -15.57 9.59
C PRO A 267 -23.17 -16.27 8.24
N ALA A 268 -22.40 -15.84 7.24
CA ALA A 268 -22.34 -16.42 5.89
C ALA A 268 -21.01 -16.03 5.23
N LEU A 269 -20.61 -16.74 4.18
CA LEU A 269 -19.49 -16.32 3.33
C LEU A 269 -19.82 -14.96 2.67
N GLN A 270 -18.82 -14.10 2.53
CA GLN A 270 -19.03 -12.79 1.89
C GLN A 270 -19.03 -12.87 0.36
N THR A 271 -18.47 -13.94 -0.19
CA THR A 271 -18.46 -14.28 -1.62
C THR A 271 -18.46 -15.80 -1.75
N SER A 272 -19.00 -16.35 -2.84
CA SER A 272 -18.91 -17.77 -3.12
C SER A 272 -17.45 -18.20 -3.33
N PRO A 273 -17.00 -19.31 -2.74
CA PRO A 273 -15.63 -19.79 -2.90
C PRO A 273 -15.25 -19.97 -4.36
N GLY A 274 -14.09 -19.43 -4.75
CA GLY A 274 -13.61 -19.47 -6.12
C GLY A 274 -14.20 -18.42 -7.06
N SER A 275 -15.17 -17.62 -6.64
CA SER A 275 -15.83 -16.66 -7.55
C SER A 275 -15.09 -15.33 -7.67
N GLU A 276 -14.26 -14.96 -6.69
CA GLU A 276 -13.59 -13.67 -6.65
C GLU A 276 -12.27 -13.76 -5.91
N PHE A 277 -11.26 -13.04 -6.42
CA PHE A 277 -10.00 -12.81 -5.69
C PHE A 277 -10.20 -11.68 -4.67
N ASN A 278 -10.07 -12.02 -3.38
CA ASN A 278 -10.09 -11.06 -2.28
C ASN A 278 -8.99 -11.40 -1.27
N TYR A 279 -7.88 -10.66 -1.34
CA TYR A 279 -6.70 -10.90 -0.51
C TYR A 279 -7.04 -11.00 0.97
N ASN A 280 -6.66 -12.13 1.61
CA ASN A 280 -7.18 -12.51 2.92
C ASN A 280 -6.09 -13.09 3.82
N ASN A 281 -5.82 -12.43 4.96
CA ASN A 281 -4.86 -12.90 5.95
C ASN A 281 -5.42 -14.02 6.84
N THR A 282 -6.73 -13.98 7.14
CA THR A 282 -7.41 -15.01 7.96
C THR A 282 -7.14 -16.41 7.40
N GLY A 283 -7.29 -16.58 6.08
CA GLY A 283 -7.06 -17.85 5.41
C GLY A 283 -5.64 -18.39 5.61
N TYR A 284 -4.61 -17.52 5.53
CA TYR A 284 -3.22 -17.93 5.72
C TYR A 284 -2.86 -18.25 7.17
N ILE A 285 -3.50 -17.59 8.12
CA ILE A 285 -3.38 -17.94 9.55
C ILE A 285 -3.96 -19.33 9.78
N LEU A 286 -5.16 -19.62 9.24
CA LEU A 286 -5.78 -20.94 9.30
C LEU A 286 -4.96 -22.03 8.61
N LEU A 287 -4.33 -21.75 7.47
CA LEU A 287 -3.43 -22.69 6.78
C LEU A 287 -2.24 -23.10 7.65
N ALA A 288 -1.67 -22.18 8.43
CA ALA A 288 -0.63 -22.53 9.40
C ALA A 288 -1.15 -23.45 10.52
N ASP A 289 -2.41 -23.28 10.94
CA ASP A 289 -3.06 -24.19 11.90
C ASP A 289 -3.34 -25.57 11.27
N VAL A 290 -3.69 -25.62 9.98
CA VAL A 290 -3.82 -26.89 9.24
C VAL A 290 -2.50 -27.66 9.26
N VAL A 291 -1.35 -27.01 9.01
CA VAL A 291 -0.04 -27.67 9.12
C VAL A 291 0.16 -28.27 10.52
N THR A 292 -0.13 -27.49 11.57
CA THR A 292 0.01 -27.94 12.94
C THR A 292 -0.87 -29.18 13.23
N ARG A 293 -2.11 -29.16 12.79
CA ARG A 293 -3.09 -30.24 13.04
C ARG A 293 -2.78 -31.51 12.27
N VAL A 294 -2.39 -31.38 10.99
CA VAL A 294 -2.05 -32.53 10.13
C VAL A 294 -0.77 -33.20 10.60
N THR A 295 0.21 -32.42 11.08
CA THR A 295 1.54 -32.95 11.44
C THR A 295 1.68 -33.28 12.92
N GLY A 296 0.82 -32.73 13.78
CA GLY A 296 0.97 -32.78 15.24
C GLY A 296 2.13 -31.95 15.78
N THR A 297 2.81 -31.17 14.93
CA THR A 297 3.95 -30.33 15.28
C THR A 297 3.57 -28.87 15.11
N PRO A 298 3.84 -27.96 16.07
CA PRO A 298 3.56 -26.54 15.90
C PRO A 298 4.20 -25.97 14.62
N PHE A 299 3.46 -25.16 13.88
CA PHE A 299 3.89 -24.63 12.58
C PHE A 299 5.30 -24.01 12.59
N PRO A 300 5.70 -23.17 13.57
CA PRO A 300 7.04 -22.62 13.61
C PRO A 300 8.13 -23.70 13.74
N GLN A 301 7.90 -24.72 14.55
CA GLN A 301 8.83 -25.83 14.72
C GLN A 301 8.89 -26.70 13.45
N TRP A 302 7.74 -27.00 12.86
CA TRP A 302 7.67 -27.79 11.62
C TRP A 302 8.43 -27.10 10.48
N MET A 303 8.25 -25.79 10.32
CA MET A 303 8.98 -24.99 9.33
C MET A 303 10.48 -25.01 9.56
N GLN A 304 10.91 -24.91 10.81
CA GLN A 304 12.34 -24.99 11.16
C GLN A 304 12.94 -26.35 10.79
N GLU A 305 12.24 -27.44 11.10
CA GLU A 305 12.72 -28.81 10.88
C GLU A 305 12.67 -29.23 9.41
N HIS A 306 11.66 -28.80 8.67
CA HIS A 306 11.36 -29.32 7.34
C HIS A 306 11.65 -28.35 6.19
N VAL A 307 11.86 -27.07 6.47
CA VAL A 307 12.09 -26.04 5.44
C VAL A 307 13.36 -25.25 5.76
N PHE A 308 13.40 -24.47 6.84
CA PHE A 308 14.49 -23.54 7.09
C PHE A 308 15.82 -24.26 7.36
N GLY A 309 15.81 -25.28 8.24
CA GLY A 309 17.00 -26.07 8.56
C GLY A 309 17.60 -26.76 7.33
N PRO A 310 16.83 -27.57 6.56
CA PRO A 310 17.31 -28.24 5.35
C PRO A 310 17.81 -27.28 4.26
N LEU A 311 17.23 -26.06 4.14
CA LEU A 311 17.71 -25.01 3.23
C LEU A 311 18.93 -24.25 3.77
N GLY A 312 19.32 -24.48 5.04
CA GLY A 312 20.39 -23.75 5.69
C GLY A 312 20.06 -22.29 6.01
N MET A 313 18.78 -21.96 6.16
CA MET A 313 18.27 -20.62 6.51
C MET A 313 18.40 -20.41 8.04
N THR A 314 19.63 -20.28 8.52
CA THR A 314 19.95 -20.31 9.95
C THR A 314 19.59 -19.04 10.73
N HIS A 315 19.30 -17.95 10.03
CA HIS A 315 18.86 -16.67 10.59
C HIS A 315 17.36 -16.42 10.36
N THR A 316 16.64 -17.48 9.98
CA THR A 316 15.21 -17.41 9.71
C THR A 316 14.41 -18.09 10.82
N MET A 317 13.41 -17.37 11.35
CA MET A 317 12.49 -17.92 12.34
C MET A 317 11.09 -17.32 12.19
N ILE A 318 10.13 -18.03 12.75
CA ILE A 318 8.76 -17.52 12.92
C ILE A 318 8.61 -17.01 14.34
N ARG A 319 8.28 -15.74 14.50
CA ARG A 319 7.98 -15.15 15.80
C ARG A 319 6.55 -15.55 16.19
N ALA A 320 6.43 -16.41 17.20
CA ALA A 320 5.14 -16.99 17.60
C ALA A 320 4.38 -16.13 18.60
N ASP A 321 5.07 -15.29 19.35
CA ASP A 321 4.50 -14.34 20.31
C ASP A 321 5.38 -13.08 20.41
N ARG A 322 4.78 -11.98 20.89
CA ARG A 322 5.46 -10.68 21.00
C ARG A 322 6.62 -10.69 22.00
N GLY A 323 6.59 -11.55 23.01
CA GLY A 323 7.67 -11.69 24.00
C GLY A 323 8.88 -12.47 23.49
N GLN A 324 8.78 -13.17 22.36
CA GLN A 324 9.87 -13.94 21.79
C GLN A 324 10.97 -13.01 21.27
N ILE A 325 12.20 -13.22 21.75
CA ILE A 325 13.37 -12.48 21.29
C ILE A 325 13.76 -12.98 19.89
N VAL A 326 13.90 -12.02 18.96
CA VAL A 326 14.48 -12.24 17.63
C VAL A 326 15.88 -11.63 17.61
N PRO A 327 16.94 -12.43 17.67
CA PRO A 327 18.30 -11.91 17.69
C PRO A 327 18.61 -11.09 16.44
N HIS A 328 19.35 -9.98 16.61
CA HIS A 328 19.79 -9.10 15.51
C HIS A 328 18.65 -8.47 14.68
N SER A 329 17.43 -8.42 15.23
CA SER A 329 16.30 -7.84 14.51
C SER A 329 16.39 -6.31 14.44
N ALA A 330 15.98 -5.77 13.31
CA ALA A 330 15.73 -4.34 13.16
C ALA A 330 14.48 -3.92 13.97
N GLN A 331 14.55 -2.75 14.61
CA GLN A 331 13.41 -2.07 15.22
C GLN A 331 12.63 -1.34 14.13
N GLY A 332 11.32 -1.47 14.11
CA GLY A 332 10.44 -0.77 13.14
C GLY A 332 10.20 0.69 13.52
N TYR A 333 10.06 1.57 12.52
CA TYR A 333 9.86 3.00 12.69
C TYR A 333 8.77 3.56 11.77
N VAL A 334 7.99 4.48 12.32
CA VAL A 334 7.04 5.34 11.59
C VAL A 334 7.42 6.80 11.81
N HIS A 335 6.99 7.69 10.93
CA HIS A 335 7.12 9.13 11.17
C HIS A 335 6.33 9.54 12.41
N ALA A 336 6.89 10.46 13.19
CA ALA A 336 6.21 11.07 14.32
C ALA A 336 5.57 12.39 13.90
N ASP A 337 4.38 12.70 14.41
CA ASP A 337 3.67 13.95 14.11
C ASP A 337 4.45 15.20 14.54
N SER A 338 5.34 15.03 15.53
CA SER A 338 6.25 16.08 16.03
C SER A 338 7.53 16.23 15.20
N GLY A 339 7.66 15.50 14.11
CA GLY A 339 8.90 15.37 13.32
C GLY A 339 9.82 14.24 13.82
N GLY A 340 10.65 13.71 12.92
CA GLY A 340 11.52 12.56 13.17
C GLY A 340 10.77 11.23 13.19
N PHE A 341 11.22 10.27 14.00
CA PHE A 341 10.73 8.91 14.01
C PHE A 341 10.28 8.47 15.41
N ARG A 342 9.26 7.62 15.47
CA ARG A 342 8.90 6.85 16.66
C ARG A 342 8.99 5.35 16.39
N GLU A 343 9.32 4.59 17.40
CA GLU A 343 9.29 3.13 17.33
C GLU A 343 7.85 2.64 17.14
N ALA A 344 7.70 1.60 16.33
CA ALA A 344 6.44 0.90 16.14
C ALA A 344 6.63 -0.60 16.41
N GLY A 345 5.57 -1.23 16.88
CA GLY A 345 5.51 -2.66 17.11
C GLY A 345 5.41 -3.47 15.83
N ASP A 346 4.98 -4.72 15.96
CA ASP A 346 4.66 -5.63 14.88
C ASP A 346 3.29 -6.31 15.09
N LEU A 347 2.77 -6.93 14.04
CA LEU A 347 1.54 -7.72 14.07
C LEU A 347 1.86 -9.13 14.64
N ALA A 348 2.19 -9.21 15.92
CA ALA A 348 2.49 -10.47 16.57
C ALA A 348 1.32 -11.47 16.49
N ALA A 349 1.60 -12.76 16.62
CA ALA A 349 0.66 -13.89 16.55
C ALA A 349 0.00 -14.12 15.16
N SER A 350 0.29 -13.34 14.16
CA SER A 350 -0.26 -13.50 12.80
C SER A 350 0.54 -14.45 11.90
N TYR A 351 1.35 -15.35 12.49
CA TYR A 351 2.17 -16.25 11.68
C TYR A 351 1.29 -17.14 10.78
N GLY A 352 1.84 -17.43 9.61
CA GLY A 352 1.11 -17.98 8.47
C GLY A 352 0.82 -16.90 7.44
N ALA A 353 0.21 -15.79 7.83
CA ALA A 353 0.03 -14.61 6.97
C ALA A 353 1.24 -13.67 6.99
N GLY A 354 2.00 -13.67 8.06
CA GLY A 354 3.19 -12.89 8.35
C GLY A 354 4.09 -13.59 9.35
N GLY A 355 4.85 -12.84 10.14
CA GLY A 355 5.55 -13.31 11.33
C GLY A 355 6.88 -14.00 11.08
N ILE A 356 7.37 -14.10 9.84
CA ILE A 356 8.73 -14.57 9.53
C ILE A 356 9.71 -13.42 9.66
N TYR A 357 10.79 -13.67 10.37
CA TYR A 357 11.97 -12.83 10.50
C TYR A 357 13.15 -13.53 9.82
N THR A 358 13.87 -12.81 8.97
CA THR A 358 14.93 -13.40 8.14
C THR A 358 15.94 -12.36 7.65
N THR A 359 16.97 -12.81 6.97
CA THR A 359 18.00 -11.99 6.32
C THR A 359 17.94 -12.14 4.80
N VAL A 360 18.54 -11.19 4.06
CA VAL A 360 18.68 -11.31 2.59
C VAL A 360 19.48 -12.53 2.17
N GLY A 361 20.48 -12.95 3.00
CA GLY A 361 21.26 -14.15 2.75
C GLY A 361 20.44 -15.44 2.83
N ASP A 362 19.51 -15.52 3.76
CA ASP A 362 18.60 -16.68 3.85
C ASP A 362 17.53 -16.65 2.74
N LEU A 363 17.04 -15.48 2.36
CA LEU A 363 16.13 -15.35 1.21
C LEU A 363 16.80 -15.69 -0.13
N ALA A 364 18.11 -15.49 -0.27
CA ALA A 364 18.85 -15.98 -1.44
C ALA A 364 18.84 -17.53 -1.52
N LYS A 365 18.99 -18.21 -0.37
CA LYS A 365 18.88 -19.69 -0.31
C LYS A 365 17.45 -20.14 -0.64
N TRP A 366 16.44 -19.38 -0.23
CA TRP A 366 15.05 -19.62 -0.59
C TRP A 366 14.83 -19.48 -2.10
N LEU A 367 15.33 -18.41 -2.74
CA LEU A 367 15.25 -18.23 -4.19
C LEU A 367 15.97 -19.35 -4.95
N ARG A 368 17.12 -19.80 -4.46
CA ARG A 368 17.81 -20.97 -5.05
C ARG A 368 16.92 -22.21 -5.08
N ASN A 369 16.07 -22.42 -4.05
CA ASN A 369 15.15 -23.56 -4.02
C ASN A 369 14.07 -23.51 -5.10
N PHE A 370 13.78 -22.34 -5.69
CA PHE A 370 12.90 -22.25 -6.86
C PHE A 370 13.54 -22.83 -8.11
N HIS A 371 14.83 -22.63 -8.29
CA HIS A 371 15.57 -23.13 -9.46
C HIS A 371 16.08 -24.55 -9.28
N GLN A 372 16.63 -24.83 -8.11
CA GLN A 372 17.23 -26.13 -7.74
C GLN A 372 16.63 -26.63 -6.43
N PRO A 373 15.43 -27.23 -6.47
CA PRO A 373 14.74 -27.66 -5.26
C PRO A 373 15.56 -28.64 -4.42
N THR A 374 15.99 -28.20 -3.25
CA THR A 374 16.61 -29.02 -2.20
C THR A 374 15.54 -29.56 -1.25
N VAL A 375 14.51 -28.76 -1.00
CA VAL A 375 13.31 -29.12 -0.26
C VAL A 375 12.12 -29.08 -1.24
N GLY A 376 11.30 -30.11 -1.24
CA GLY A 376 10.28 -30.29 -2.25
C GLY A 376 10.86 -30.84 -3.55
N ASN A 377 10.24 -30.50 -4.66
CA ASN A 377 10.66 -30.87 -6.02
C ASN A 377 10.14 -29.86 -7.04
N ALA A 378 10.45 -30.05 -8.33
CA ALA A 378 10.03 -29.15 -9.40
C ALA A 378 8.49 -29.02 -9.49
N HIS A 379 7.73 -30.11 -9.23
CA HIS A 379 6.28 -30.09 -9.25
C HIS A 379 5.67 -29.22 -8.14
N VAL A 380 6.28 -29.21 -6.94
CA VAL A 380 5.89 -28.29 -5.86
C VAL A 380 6.07 -26.83 -6.29
N ILE A 381 7.21 -26.49 -6.89
CA ILE A 381 7.49 -25.13 -7.38
C ILE A 381 6.53 -24.74 -8.51
N GLU A 382 6.29 -25.63 -9.46
CA GLU A 382 5.34 -25.42 -10.55
C GLU A 382 3.94 -25.10 -10.02
N ARG A 383 3.44 -25.90 -9.07
CA ARG A 383 2.13 -25.66 -8.43
C ARG A 383 2.08 -24.30 -7.72
N MET A 384 3.16 -23.94 -7.02
CA MET A 384 3.25 -22.65 -6.32
C MET A 384 3.25 -21.46 -7.26
N THR A 385 3.72 -21.62 -8.49
CA THR A 385 3.86 -20.52 -9.46
C THR A 385 2.80 -20.57 -10.58
N THR A 386 1.84 -21.48 -10.48
CA THR A 386 0.69 -21.57 -11.41
C THR A 386 -0.44 -20.66 -10.89
N ARG A 387 -0.88 -19.72 -11.72
CA ARG A 387 -1.97 -18.80 -11.40
C ARG A 387 -3.25 -19.55 -11.03
N GLY A 388 -3.97 -19.02 -10.04
CA GLY A 388 -5.31 -19.46 -9.71
C GLY A 388 -6.31 -19.14 -10.82
N VAL A 389 -7.37 -19.94 -10.87
CA VAL A 389 -8.47 -19.78 -11.83
C VAL A 389 -9.77 -19.69 -11.06
N LEU A 390 -10.60 -18.70 -11.37
CA LEU A 390 -11.93 -18.51 -10.82
C LEU A 390 -12.94 -19.50 -11.42
N THR A 391 -14.10 -19.60 -10.82
CA THR A 391 -15.17 -20.50 -11.26
C THR A 391 -15.77 -20.15 -12.62
N ASP A 392 -15.63 -18.89 -13.07
CA ASP A 392 -16.01 -18.40 -14.41
C ASP A 392 -14.95 -18.67 -15.48
N GLY A 393 -13.76 -19.15 -15.08
CA GLY A 393 -12.64 -19.47 -15.96
C GLY A 393 -11.58 -18.37 -16.04
N ASP A 394 -11.78 -17.22 -15.43
CA ASP A 394 -10.81 -16.13 -15.42
C ASP A 394 -9.60 -16.47 -14.55
N THR A 395 -8.40 -16.11 -15.02
CA THR A 395 -7.17 -16.28 -14.27
C THR A 395 -6.92 -15.07 -13.38
N ILE A 396 -6.53 -15.32 -12.11
CA ILE A 396 -6.14 -14.28 -11.18
C ILE A 396 -4.63 -14.02 -11.22
N PRO A 397 -4.14 -12.83 -10.82
CA PRO A 397 -2.71 -12.53 -10.80
C PRO A 397 -1.97 -13.21 -9.63
N TYR A 398 -2.61 -14.11 -8.90
CA TYR A 398 -2.10 -14.77 -7.72
C TYR A 398 -2.07 -16.28 -7.89
N ALA A 399 -1.00 -16.89 -7.39
CA ALA A 399 -0.83 -18.33 -7.31
C ALA A 399 -0.89 -18.80 -5.85
N LEU A 400 -0.06 -19.74 -5.41
CA LEU A 400 -0.04 -20.17 -4.01
C LEU A 400 0.99 -19.34 -3.23
N GLY A 401 0.53 -18.24 -2.60
CA GLY A 401 1.37 -17.35 -1.81
C GLY A 401 2.26 -16.40 -2.61
N LEU A 402 2.01 -16.23 -3.91
CA LEU A 402 2.86 -15.48 -4.84
C LEU A 402 2.01 -14.75 -5.89
N PHE A 403 2.39 -13.53 -6.20
CA PHE A 403 1.94 -12.83 -7.39
C PHE A 403 2.74 -13.27 -8.61
N ILE A 404 2.05 -13.48 -9.71
CA ILE A 404 2.63 -13.81 -11.01
C ILE A 404 2.30 -12.70 -11.99
N GLY A 405 3.31 -12.00 -12.39
CA GLY A 405 3.23 -10.87 -13.32
C GLY A 405 4.32 -10.95 -14.37
N GLU A 406 4.55 -9.82 -14.99
CA GLU A 406 5.60 -9.60 -15.96
C GLU A 406 6.21 -8.22 -15.73
N ARG A 407 7.50 -8.07 -16.00
CA ARG A 407 8.19 -6.81 -16.01
C ARG A 407 9.06 -6.71 -17.24
N ARG A 408 8.66 -5.85 -18.19
CA ARG A 408 9.40 -5.62 -19.44
C ARG A 408 9.82 -6.94 -20.12
N GLY A 409 8.84 -7.82 -20.39
CA GLY A 409 9.02 -9.11 -21.06
C GLY A 409 9.51 -10.26 -20.18
N LEU A 410 9.99 -10.02 -18.97
CA LEU A 410 10.39 -11.08 -18.04
C LEU A 410 9.22 -11.46 -17.12
N ARG A 411 8.93 -12.77 -17.04
CA ARG A 411 7.99 -13.29 -16.05
C ARG A 411 8.49 -12.98 -14.65
N GLN A 412 7.63 -12.38 -13.82
CA GLN A 412 7.95 -12.03 -12.45
C GLN A 412 7.13 -12.87 -11.47
N VAL A 413 7.82 -13.57 -10.59
CA VAL A 413 7.26 -14.25 -9.41
C VAL A 413 7.63 -13.41 -8.20
N SER A 414 6.64 -12.88 -7.46
CA SER A 414 6.96 -11.91 -6.41
C SER A 414 5.95 -11.92 -5.27
N HIS A 415 6.35 -11.38 -4.13
CA HIS A 415 5.44 -10.96 -3.08
C HIS A 415 6.01 -9.78 -2.31
N GLY A 416 5.18 -8.76 -2.10
CA GLY A 416 5.48 -7.66 -1.21
C GLY A 416 5.10 -8.00 0.24
N GLY A 417 5.77 -7.39 1.19
CA GLY A 417 5.48 -7.52 2.60
C GLY A 417 5.37 -6.18 3.31
N ALA A 418 4.33 -6.03 4.09
CA ALA A 418 4.16 -4.92 5.00
C ALA A 418 3.71 -5.48 6.36
N ASP A 419 4.37 -5.02 7.38
CA ASP A 419 3.93 -5.07 8.76
C ASP A 419 3.68 -3.62 9.22
N ILE A 420 3.48 -3.33 10.50
CA ILE A 420 3.24 -1.95 10.95
C ILE A 420 4.33 -1.03 10.39
N ALA A 421 5.61 -1.33 10.61
CA ALA A 421 6.71 -0.49 10.19
C ALA A 421 7.72 -1.16 9.26
N HIS A 422 7.63 -2.46 9.03
CA HIS A 422 8.55 -3.16 8.13
C HIS A 422 7.99 -3.23 6.71
N ARG A 423 8.88 -3.10 5.74
CA ARG A 423 8.58 -3.28 4.31
C ARG A 423 9.54 -4.30 3.72
N ALA A 424 9.02 -5.20 2.94
CA ALA A 424 9.80 -6.22 2.26
C ALA A 424 9.32 -6.41 0.82
N MET A 425 10.23 -6.73 -0.07
CA MET A 425 9.91 -7.17 -1.43
C MET A 425 10.84 -8.32 -1.79
N LEU A 426 10.27 -9.38 -2.34
CA LEU A 426 10.99 -10.45 -2.98
C LEU A 426 10.46 -10.59 -4.40
N MET A 427 11.34 -10.47 -5.39
CA MET A 427 11.07 -10.68 -6.81
C MET A 427 12.01 -11.75 -7.35
N TYR A 428 11.51 -12.62 -8.19
CA TYR A 428 12.28 -13.64 -8.87
C TYR A 428 11.88 -13.68 -10.35
N TYR A 429 12.88 -13.80 -11.21
CA TYR A 429 12.78 -13.86 -12.66
C TYR A 429 13.30 -15.23 -13.13
N PRO A 430 12.40 -16.22 -13.34
CA PRO A 430 12.80 -17.60 -13.61
C PRO A 430 13.68 -17.78 -14.86
N GLU A 431 13.41 -17.00 -15.91
CA GLU A 431 14.11 -17.11 -17.20
C GLU A 431 15.61 -16.81 -17.10
N ILE A 432 16.00 -15.99 -16.14
CA ILE A 432 17.39 -15.57 -15.94
C ILE A 432 17.99 -16.04 -14.61
N ASP A 433 17.23 -16.85 -13.86
CA ASP A 433 17.58 -17.32 -12.51
C ASP A 433 18.13 -16.21 -11.63
N ALA A 434 17.39 -15.11 -11.56
CA ALA A 434 17.80 -13.93 -10.83
C ALA A 434 16.64 -13.36 -10.01
N GLY A 435 16.98 -12.61 -8.95
CA GLY A 435 15.98 -11.99 -8.09
C GLY A 435 16.50 -10.76 -7.36
N VAL A 436 15.56 -9.98 -6.84
CA VAL A 436 15.81 -8.82 -5.99
C VAL A 436 15.10 -9.03 -4.66
N VAL A 437 15.82 -8.77 -3.58
CA VAL A 437 15.28 -8.78 -2.23
C VAL A 437 15.56 -7.43 -1.59
N VAL A 438 14.53 -6.79 -1.06
CA VAL A 438 14.65 -5.55 -0.30
C VAL A 438 13.93 -5.71 1.03
N LEU A 439 14.62 -5.37 2.12
CA LEU A 439 14.07 -5.38 3.48
C LEU A 439 14.31 -4.00 4.10
N SER A 440 13.31 -3.43 4.76
CA SER A 440 13.42 -2.15 5.45
C SER A 440 12.62 -2.15 6.74
N ASN A 441 13.07 -1.37 7.71
CA ASN A 441 12.39 -1.11 8.97
C ASN A 441 11.69 0.27 8.99
N HIS A 442 11.44 0.85 7.82
CA HIS A 442 10.78 2.14 7.64
C HIS A 442 9.39 1.98 7.02
N ALA A 443 8.34 2.44 7.70
CA ALA A 443 6.96 2.31 7.24
C ALA A 443 6.70 2.99 5.88
N ALA A 444 7.35 4.12 5.63
CA ALA A 444 7.24 4.88 4.39
C ALA A 444 8.36 4.54 3.38
N PHE A 445 8.91 3.31 3.41
CA PHE A 445 9.92 2.89 2.43
C PHE A 445 9.34 2.94 1.01
N ASN A 446 10.10 3.54 0.09
CA ASN A 446 9.67 3.71 -1.30
C ASN A 446 9.55 2.36 -2.02
N GLY A 447 8.32 1.95 -2.29
CA GLY A 447 7.98 0.68 -2.95
C GLY A 447 8.41 0.56 -4.42
N ALA A 448 8.84 1.65 -5.07
CA ALA A 448 9.34 1.61 -6.45
C ALA A 448 10.82 1.14 -6.53
N ILE A 449 11.58 1.29 -5.44
CA ILE A 449 13.02 0.95 -5.41
C ILE A 449 13.30 -0.48 -5.86
N PRO A 450 12.61 -1.55 -5.38
CA PRO A 450 12.91 -2.91 -5.80
C PRO A 450 12.82 -3.12 -7.32
N GLY A 451 11.83 -2.50 -7.97
CA GLY A 451 11.68 -2.55 -9.41
C GLY A 451 12.81 -1.85 -10.15
N LYS A 452 13.18 -0.66 -9.71
CA LYS A 452 14.32 0.09 -10.29
C LYS A 452 15.66 -0.62 -10.08
N VAL A 453 15.82 -1.35 -8.97
CA VAL A 453 16.99 -2.21 -8.74
C VAL A 453 17.03 -3.35 -9.76
N ALA A 454 15.89 -4.00 -10.03
CA ALA A 454 15.81 -5.06 -11.04
C ALA A 454 16.17 -4.51 -12.43
N GLU A 455 15.69 -3.33 -12.80
CA GLU A 455 16.06 -2.66 -14.06
C GLU A 455 17.56 -2.38 -14.13
N ALA A 456 18.14 -1.79 -13.08
CA ALA A 456 19.56 -1.48 -13.07
C ALA A 456 20.47 -2.73 -13.27
N PHE A 457 20.07 -3.90 -12.75
CA PHE A 457 20.87 -5.12 -12.86
C PHE A 457 20.53 -6.00 -14.06
N PHE A 458 19.28 -5.97 -14.56
CA PHE A 458 18.76 -6.94 -15.51
C PHE A 458 18.25 -6.30 -16.81
N GLU A 459 18.43 -4.99 -17.01
CA GLU A 459 17.96 -4.26 -18.21
C GLU A 459 18.32 -4.97 -19.52
N GLN A 460 19.53 -5.54 -19.63
CA GLN A 460 19.99 -6.28 -20.80
C GLN A 460 19.15 -7.52 -21.15
N HIS A 461 18.30 -7.97 -20.24
CA HIS A 461 17.38 -9.12 -20.41
C HIS A 461 15.93 -8.66 -20.54
N MET A 462 15.67 -7.38 -20.34
CA MET A 462 14.33 -6.80 -20.39
C MET A 462 14.05 -6.22 -21.78
N GLU A 463 12.79 -6.17 -22.15
CA GLU A 463 12.35 -5.40 -23.30
C GLU A 463 12.64 -3.91 -23.06
N PRO A 464 12.92 -3.14 -24.11
CA PRO A 464 13.04 -1.68 -23.98
C PRO A 464 11.84 -1.14 -23.18
N GLU A 465 12.09 -0.12 -22.36
CA GLU A 465 10.97 0.62 -21.78
C GLU A 465 10.12 1.13 -22.95
N GLU A 466 8.84 0.80 -22.96
CA GLU A 466 7.95 1.42 -23.94
C GLU A 466 8.12 2.92 -23.72
N GLU A 467 8.63 3.63 -24.73
CA GLU A 467 8.58 5.08 -24.70
C GLU A 467 7.11 5.40 -24.45
N ASP A 468 6.81 6.01 -23.29
CA ASP A 468 5.49 6.56 -23.06
C ASP A 468 5.08 7.23 -24.35
N GLU A 469 4.02 6.74 -25.00
CA GLU A 469 3.55 7.36 -26.24
C GLU A 469 3.58 8.86 -25.97
N PRO A 470 4.29 9.66 -26.79
CA PRO A 470 4.60 11.06 -26.49
C PRO A 470 3.32 11.66 -25.97
N ALA A 471 3.35 12.16 -24.71
CA ALA A 471 2.16 12.62 -24.01
C ALA A 471 1.31 13.36 -25.02
N PRO A 472 0.12 12.88 -25.42
CA PRO A 472 -0.60 13.42 -26.56
C PRO A 472 -0.55 14.93 -26.40
N GLY A 473 -0.09 15.64 -27.42
CA GLY A 473 0.13 17.09 -27.36
C GLY A 473 -1.09 17.77 -26.75
N GLU A 474 -0.98 19.02 -26.33
CA GLU A 474 -2.04 19.84 -25.73
C GLU A 474 -3.44 19.22 -25.94
N GLY A 475 -4.02 18.60 -24.88
CA GLY A 475 -5.22 17.76 -25.02
C GLY A 475 -6.32 18.45 -25.81
N VAL A 476 -7.24 17.67 -26.37
CA VAL A 476 -8.37 18.21 -27.13
C VAL A 476 -9.12 19.20 -26.23
N ARG A 477 -9.36 20.41 -26.73
CA ARG A 477 -10.15 21.39 -25.98
C ARG A 477 -11.61 21.00 -25.97
N VAL A 478 -12.08 20.52 -24.84
CA VAL A 478 -13.49 20.17 -24.62
C VAL A 478 -14.24 21.46 -24.19
N PRO A 479 -15.40 21.77 -24.79
CA PRO A 479 -16.22 22.89 -24.36
C PRO A 479 -16.64 22.78 -22.89
N ASN A 480 -16.69 23.91 -22.18
CA ASN A 480 -17.07 23.93 -20.77
C ASN A 480 -18.45 23.31 -20.52
N GLU A 481 -19.39 23.50 -21.42
CA GLU A 481 -20.75 22.94 -21.36
C GLU A 481 -20.72 21.40 -21.40
N VAL A 482 -19.75 20.81 -22.08
CA VAL A 482 -19.56 19.35 -22.11
C VAL A 482 -18.88 18.88 -20.82
N LEU A 483 -17.86 19.61 -20.33
CA LEU A 483 -17.22 19.30 -19.04
C LEU A 483 -18.22 19.37 -17.89
N ASP A 484 -19.16 20.32 -17.92
CA ASP A 484 -20.22 20.44 -16.92
C ASP A 484 -21.12 19.19 -16.83
N LEU A 485 -21.26 18.44 -17.93
CA LEU A 485 -21.99 17.16 -17.95
C LEU A 485 -21.24 16.07 -17.16
N TYR A 486 -19.92 16.19 -17.01
CA TYR A 486 -19.06 15.20 -16.34
C TYR A 486 -18.84 15.52 -14.87
N THR A 487 -19.05 16.79 -14.45
CA THR A 487 -18.88 17.17 -13.05
C THR A 487 -19.84 16.42 -12.13
N GLY A 488 -19.37 16.10 -10.92
CA GLY A 488 -20.17 15.43 -9.90
C GLY A 488 -19.49 14.20 -9.34
N ARG A 489 -20.18 13.50 -8.47
CA ARG A 489 -19.70 12.34 -7.73
C ARG A 489 -20.07 11.06 -8.46
N PHE A 490 -19.11 10.16 -8.62
CA PHE A 490 -19.29 8.85 -9.23
C PHE A 490 -18.74 7.77 -8.30
N GLU A 491 -19.52 6.73 -8.07
CA GLU A 491 -19.11 5.58 -7.26
C GLU A 491 -18.67 4.41 -8.14
N ALA A 492 -17.50 3.82 -7.84
CA ALA A 492 -17.04 2.59 -8.47
C ALA A 492 -17.84 1.40 -7.94
N GLU A 493 -18.54 0.69 -8.83
CA GLU A 493 -19.37 -0.46 -8.49
C GLU A 493 -18.56 -1.56 -7.81
N GLY A 494 -19.06 -2.08 -6.70
CA GLY A 494 -18.46 -3.17 -5.94
C GLY A 494 -17.25 -2.77 -5.07
N VAL A 495 -16.68 -1.56 -5.27
CA VAL A 495 -15.50 -1.08 -4.54
C VAL A 495 -15.84 -0.03 -3.48
N GLY A 496 -16.94 0.72 -3.69
CA GLY A 496 -17.36 1.81 -2.82
C GLY A 496 -16.44 3.04 -2.86
N LEU A 497 -15.52 3.11 -3.85
CA LEU A 497 -14.67 4.26 -4.09
C LEU A 497 -15.49 5.35 -4.79
N ILE A 498 -15.50 6.56 -4.24
CA ILE A 498 -16.13 7.71 -4.88
C ILE A 498 -15.04 8.55 -5.53
N ILE A 499 -15.24 8.90 -6.80
CA ILE A 499 -14.41 9.85 -7.53
C ILE A 499 -15.29 11.06 -7.81
N THR A 500 -14.85 12.23 -7.38
CA THR A 500 -15.49 13.51 -7.67
C THR A 500 -14.79 14.14 -8.86
N TYR A 501 -15.53 14.46 -9.89
CA TYR A 501 -15.04 15.21 -11.06
C TYR A 501 -15.48 16.66 -10.93
N THR A 502 -14.54 17.57 -11.02
CA THR A 502 -14.76 19.01 -10.81
C THR A 502 -14.12 19.81 -11.94
N ARG A 503 -14.67 20.98 -12.22
CA ARG A 503 -14.14 21.92 -13.18
C ARG A 503 -13.94 23.29 -12.55
N ASP A 504 -12.76 23.87 -12.76
CA ASP A 504 -12.47 25.28 -12.47
C ASP A 504 -11.97 25.96 -13.76
N GLY A 505 -12.78 26.86 -14.31
CA GLY A 505 -12.50 27.45 -15.62
C GLY A 505 -12.42 26.38 -16.72
N SER A 506 -11.28 26.21 -17.34
CA SER A 506 -10.99 25.15 -18.32
C SER A 506 -10.25 23.95 -17.72
N ARG A 507 -9.83 24.02 -16.45
CA ARG A 507 -9.22 22.91 -15.72
C ARG A 507 -10.30 21.89 -15.38
N PHE A 508 -10.07 20.63 -15.68
CA PHE A 508 -10.94 19.52 -15.31
C PHE A 508 -10.12 18.50 -14.54
N TYR A 509 -10.59 18.10 -13.36
CA TYR A 509 -9.82 17.23 -12.46
C TYR A 509 -10.72 16.25 -11.72
N ALA A 510 -10.11 15.19 -11.24
CA ALA A 510 -10.72 14.13 -10.47
C ALA A 510 -10.12 14.04 -9.09
N GLN A 511 -10.94 13.77 -8.07
CA GLN A 511 -10.51 13.49 -6.73
C GLN A 511 -11.19 12.22 -6.22
N ALA A 512 -10.43 11.20 -5.91
CA ALA A 512 -10.94 10.03 -5.21
C ALA A 512 -10.98 10.31 -3.70
N THR A 513 -11.97 9.76 -2.99
CA THR A 513 -12.12 9.98 -1.54
C THR A 513 -10.83 9.64 -0.78
N GLY A 514 -10.30 10.62 -0.05
CA GLY A 514 -9.06 10.51 0.70
C GLY A 514 -7.80 10.47 -0.16
N GLN A 515 -7.88 10.98 -1.40
CA GLN A 515 -6.74 11.10 -2.31
C GLN A 515 -6.66 12.54 -2.87
N PRO A 516 -5.48 12.98 -3.31
CA PRO A 516 -5.32 14.30 -3.91
C PRO A 516 -6.08 14.43 -5.22
N GLU A 517 -6.30 15.68 -5.62
CA GLU A 517 -6.81 16.01 -6.95
C GLU A 517 -5.80 15.64 -8.02
N ILE A 518 -6.28 15.10 -9.13
CA ILE A 518 -5.48 14.76 -10.31
C ILE A 518 -6.10 15.44 -11.52
N ASP A 519 -5.29 16.21 -12.24
CA ASP A 519 -5.73 16.86 -13.47
C ASP A 519 -6.05 15.83 -14.57
N LEU A 520 -7.07 16.13 -15.35
CA LEU A 520 -7.54 15.31 -16.44
C LEU A 520 -7.25 15.99 -17.77
N VAL A 521 -6.56 15.29 -18.65
CA VAL A 521 -6.26 15.74 -20.00
C VAL A 521 -7.21 15.03 -20.97
N ALA A 522 -7.96 15.80 -21.75
CA ALA A 522 -8.91 15.23 -22.70
C ALA A 522 -8.17 14.63 -23.91
N GLU A 523 -8.44 13.37 -24.19
CA GLU A 523 -8.01 12.67 -25.41
C GLU A 523 -9.08 12.76 -26.49
N SER A 524 -10.33 12.89 -26.07
CA SER A 524 -11.50 13.16 -26.92
C SER A 524 -12.56 13.91 -26.10
N ASP A 525 -13.71 14.17 -26.71
CA ASP A 525 -14.83 14.82 -26.02
C ASP A 525 -15.32 14.05 -24.78
N SER A 526 -15.05 12.73 -24.68
CA SER A 526 -15.56 11.88 -23.59
C SER A 526 -14.50 11.00 -22.93
N VAL A 527 -13.27 10.98 -23.45
CA VAL A 527 -12.15 10.20 -22.91
C VAL A 527 -11.11 11.14 -22.33
N PHE A 528 -10.75 10.89 -21.08
CA PHE A 528 -9.74 11.67 -20.37
C PHE A 528 -8.72 10.73 -19.75
N ARG A 529 -7.44 11.07 -19.88
CA ARG A 529 -6.40 10.43 -19.10
C ARG A 529 -6.11 11.24 -17.85
N TYR A 530 -5.76 10.56 -16.80
CA TYR A 530 -5.25 11.19 -15.58
C TYR A 530 -3.81 11.63 -15.81
N GLU A 531 -3.47 12.85 -15.39
CA GLU A 531 -2.13 13.39 -15.67
C GLU A 531 -1.04 12.67 -14.86
N ASP A 532 -1.38 12.20 -13.66
CA ASP A 532 -0.43 11.71 -12.68
C ASP A 532 -0.35 10.19 -12.55
N ILE A 533 -1.27 9.47 -13.15
CA ILE A 533 -1.34 8.00 -13.06
C ILE A 533 -1.65 7.41 -14.43
N ALA A 534 -1.14 6.21 -14.70
CA ALA A 534 -1.49 5.45 -15.89
C ALA A 534 -2.95 4.95 -15.80
N ALA A 535 -3.89 5.89 -15.95
CA ALA A 535 -5.32 5.62 -15.89
C ALA A 535 -6.07 6.51 -16.88
N THR A 536 -7.24 6.02 -17.32
CA THR A 536 -8.16 6.76 -18.16
C THR A 536 -9.57 6.69 -17.61
N VAL A 537 -10.38 7.71 -17.88
CA VAL A 537 -11.81 7.67 -17.68
C VAL A 537 -12.54 7.95 -18.98
N THR A 538 -13.56 7.15 -19.28
CA THR A 538 -14.45 7.33 -20.42
C THR A 538 -15.85 7.60 -19.90
N PHE A 539 -16.42 8.76 -20.20
CA PHE A 539 -17.80 9.12 -19.84
C PHE A 539 -18.79 8.64 -20.91
N HIS A 540 -19.88 8.02 -20.47
CA HIS A 540 -20.87 7.44 -21.37
C HIS A 540 -22.12 8.33 -21.46
N HIS A 541 -22.37 8.84 -22.65
CA HIS A 541 -23.55 9.67 -22.93
C HIS A 541 -24.79 8.81 -23.16
N VAL A 542 -25.91 9.21 -22.54
CA VAL A 542 -27.25 8.71 -22.82
C VAL A 542 -28.12 9.92 -23.09
N GLY A 543 -28.27 10.30 -24.36
CA GLY A 543 -28.86 11.58 -24.75
C GLY A 543 -27.98 12.74 -24.25
N ASP A 544 -28.59 13.72 -23.59
CA ASP A 544 -27.90 14.90 -23.03
C ASP A 544 -27.39 14.68 -21.58
N SER A 545 -27.37 13.46 -21.09
CA SER A 545 -26.95 13.14 -19.72
C SER A 545 -25.82 12.12 -19.68
N VAL A 546 -25.00 12.20 -18.61
CA VAL A 546 -23.93 11.26 -18.32
C VAL A 546 -24.14 10.70 -16.91
N ASN A 547 -24.51 9.43 -16.84
CA ASN A 547 -24.79 8.74 -15.58
C ASN A 547 -23.79 7.62 -15.26
N THR A 548 -22.97 7.27 -16.23
CA THR A 548 -21.94 6.23 -16.07
C THR A 548 -20.63 6.66 -16.72
N ALA A 549 -19.54 6.15 -16.18
CA ALA A 549 -18.22 6.25 -16.79
C ALA A 549 -17.46 4.92 -16.58
N THR A 550 -16.43 4.70 -17.35
CA THR A 550 -15.50 3.58 -17.17
C THR A 550 -14.13 4.12 -16.78
N HIS A 551 -13.63 3.73 -15.62
CA HIS A 551 -12.26 4.00 -15.19
C HIS A 551 -11.38 2.78 -15.49
N ARG A 552 -10.23 3.00 -16.15
CA ARG A 552 -9.25 1.97 -16.47
C ARG A 552 -7.94 2.31 -15.82
N GLN A 553 -7.38 1.35 -15.08
CA GLN A 553 -6.07 1.49 -14.43
C GLN A 553 -5.41 0.13 -14.23
N GLY A 554 -4.16 -0.02 -14.64
CA GLY A 554 -3.39 -1.25 -14.42
C GLY A 554 -4.06 -2.50 -15.01
N GLY A 555 -4.69 -2.39 -16.17
CA GLY A 555 -5.41 -3.48 -16.84
C GLY A 555 -6.78 -3.84 -16.23
N ARG A 556 -7.25 -3.06 -15.24
CA ARG A 556 -8.58 -3.23 -14.63
C ARG A 556 -9.54 -2.17 -15.16
N GLU A 557 -10.79 -2.58 -15.34
CA GLU A 557 -11.90 -1.69 -15.64
C GLU A 557 -12.86 -1.62 -14.45
N LEU A 558 -13.25 -0.40 -14.07
CA LEU A 558 -14.25 -0.14 -13.05
C LEU A 558 -15.40 0.64 -13.67
N THR A 559 -16.59 0.14 -13.53
CA THR A 559 -17.79 0.90 -13.88
C THR A 559 -18.09 1.92 -12.79
N LEU A 560 -18.17 3.18 -13.17
CA LEU A 560 -18.51 4.29 -12.30
C LEU A 560 -19.97 4.68 -12.55
N ARG A 561 -20.76 4.84 -11.47
CA ARG A 561 -22.14 5.38 -11.53
C ARG A 561 -22.22 6.72 -10.85
N ARG A 562 -22.86 7.66 -11.51
CA ARG A 562 -23.11 8.99 -10.95
C ARG A 562 -24.01 8.88 -9.72
N LEU A 563 -23.56 9.49 -8.63
CA LEU A 563 -24.38 9.68 -7.43
C LEU A 563 -25.22 10.98 -7.60
N PRO A 564 -26.53 10.92 -7.38
CA PRO A 564 -27.33 12.13 -7.34
C PRO A 564 -26.92 13.00 -6.15
N PRO A 565 -26.99 14.32 -6.23
CA PRO A 565 -26.84 15.19 -5.06
C PRO A 565 -27.85 14.78 -3.99
N TYR A 566 -27.36 14.52 -2.78
CA TYR A 566 -28.21 14.18 -1.64
C TYR A 566 -27.68 14.85 -0.38
N GLU A 567 -28.52 15.67 0.21
CA GLU A 567 -28.27 16.30 1.51
C GLU A 567 -29.42 15.90 2.44
N PRO A 568 -29.15 15.05 3.44
CA PRO A 568 -30.20 14.62 4.37
C PRO A 568 -30.68 15.79 5.24
N THR A 569 -31.96 15.82 5.50
CA THR A 569 -32.55 16.72 6.49
C THR A 569 -32.16 16.30 7.90
N MET A 570 -32.26 17.23 8.87
CA MET A 570 -32.01 16.93 10.29
C MET A 570 -32.89 15.76 10.78
N ALA A 571 -34.15 15.71 10.37
CA ALA A 571 -35.07 14.65 10.76
C ALA A 571 -34.66 13.27 10.20
N GLU A 572 -34.08 13.25 8.98
CA GLU A 572 -33.51 12.02 8.40
C GLU A 572 -32.25 11.59 9.14
N LEU A 573 -31.36 12.53 9.50
CA LEU A 573 -30.16 12.23 10.30
C LEU A 573 -30.51 11.72 11.70
N GLU A 574 -31.49 12.33 12.37
CA GLU A 574 -31.98 11.89 13.68
C GLU A 574 -32.56 10.47 13.64
N ALA A 575 -33.12 10.04 12.52
CA ALA A 575 -33.64 8.67 12.36
C ALA A 575 -32.54 7.59 12.38
N TYR A 576 -31.30 7.97 12.08
CA TYR A 576 -30.13 7.05 12.16
C TYR A 576 -29.46 7.10 13.53
N ALA A 577 -29.74 8.09 14.37
CA ALA A 577 -29.14 8.19 15.68
C ALA A 577 -29.56 7.03 16.59
N GLY A 578 -28.61 6.48 17.33
CA GLY A 578 -28.90 5.33 18.21
C GLY A 578 -27.66 4.56 18.58
N ARG A 579 -27.85 3.52 19.37
CA ARG A 579 -26.79 2.57 19.74
C ARG A 579 -26.95 1.27 18.98
N TYR A 580 -25.90 0.82 18.34
CA TYR A 580 -25.89 -0.35 17.47
C TYR A 580 -24.88 -1.39 17.95
N TYR A 581 -25.24 -2.66 17.87
CA TYR A 581 -24.43 -3.79 18.32
C TYR A 581 -24.15 -4.75 17.18
N SER A 582 -22.90 -5.17 17.03
CA SER A 582 -22.52 -6.28 16.16
C SER A 582 -22.26 -7.54 16.99
N SER A 583 -23.06 -8.58 16.78
CA SER A 583 -22.83 -9.89 17.38
C SER A 583 -21.60 -10.59 16.82
N GLU A 584 -21.23 -10.30 15.57
CA GLU A 584 -20.04 -10.82 14.90
C GLU A 584 -18.75 -10.27 15.53
N LEU A 585 -18.74 -8.97 15.90
CA LEU A 585 -17.58 -8.28 16.47
C LEU A 585 -17.65 -8.09 18.00
N GLU A 586 -18.80 -8.37 18.61
CA GLU A 586 -19.08 -8.14 20.06
C GLU A 586 -18.79 -6.70 20.49
N THR A 587 -19.12 -5.72 19.65
CA THR A 587 -18.86 -4.31 19.89
C THR A 587 -20.06 -3.43 19.56
N PHE A 588 -19.99 -2.17 20.05
CA PHE A 588 -21.05 -1.17 19.87
C PHE A 588 -20.50 0.07 19.16
N TYR A 589 -21.33 0.63 18.28
CA TYR A 589 -21.23 2.01 17.85
C TYR A 589 -22.42 2.82 18.39
N THR A 590 -22.18 4.08 18.73
CA THR A 590 -23.24 5.07 18.94
C THR A 590 -23.20 6.05 17.78
N LEU A 591 -24.32 6.17 17.08
CA LEU A 591 -24.48 7.19 16.03
C LEU A 591 -25.19 8.39 16.63
N ALA A 592 -24.63 9.58 16.41
CA ALA A 592 -25.15 10.83 16.93
C ALA A 592 -25.14 11.91 15.84
N VAL A 593 -26.04 12.88 15.96
CA VAL A 593 -26.03 14.07 15.11
C VAL A 593 -25.24 15.17 15.83
N VAL A 594 -24.15 15.61 15.22
CA VAL A 594 -23.26 16.66 15.73
C VAL A 594 -23.06 17.69 14.63
N ASP A 595 -23.26 18.97 14.93
CA ASP A 595 -23.08 20.10 14.01
C ASP A 595 -23.75 19.90 12.62
N SER A 596 -24.96 19.35 12.63
CA SER A 596 -25.75 19.02 11.43
C SER A 596 -25.18 17.87 10.57
N GLY A 597 -24.24 17.08 11.08
CA GLY A 597 -23.69 15.86 10.46
C GLY A 597 -23.97 14.63 11.32
N LEU A 598 -23.89 13.45 10.68
CA LEU A 598 -23.95 12.17 11.40
C LEU A 598 -22.53 11.70 11.72
N VAL A 599 -22.30 11.33 12.99
CA VAL A 599 -20.99 10.80 13.43
C VAL A 599 -21.16 9.41 14.04
N ALA A 600 -20.16 8.56 13.86
CA ALA A 600 -20.05 7.27 14.51
C ALA A 600 -19.00 7.33 15.63
N GLN A 601 -19.42 7.00 16.84
CA GLN A 601 -18.62 7.00 18.06
C GLN A 601 -18.34 5.58 18.52
N HIS A 602 -17.11 5.29 18.87
CA HIS A 602 -16.72 4.01 19.43
C HIS A 602 -15.80 4.20 20.63
N ARG A 603 -16.06 3.45 21.72
CA ARG A 603 -15.36 3.62 23.02
C ARG A 603 -13.84 3.44 23.00
N MET A 604 -13.31 2.74 21.97
CA MET A 604 -11.87 2.47 21.81
C MET A 604 -11.20 3.41 20.81
N LEU A 605 -11.95 4.28 20.15
CA LEU A 605 -11.42 5.27 19.23
C LEU A 605 -11.37 6.62 19.91
N GLU A 606 -10.31 7.40 19.66
CA GLU A 606 -10.13 8.72 20.25
C GLU A 606 -11.04 9.76 19.61
N ASP A 607 -11.25 9.66 18.29
CA ASP A 607 -12.01 10.62 17.50
C ASP A 607 -13.34 10.04 16.98
N ASP A 608 -14.33 10.92 16.87
CA ASP A 608 -15.59 10.62 16.21
C ASP A 608 -15.39 10.51 14.70
N ILE A 609 -16.03 9.52 14.07
CA ILE A 609 -15.92 9.29 12.63
C ILE A 609 -17.11 9.94 11.93
N THR A 610 -16.86 10.93 11.09
CA THR A 610 -17.88 11.58 10.27
C THR A 610 -18.44 10.60 9.23
N LEU A 611 -19.78 10.54 9.13
CA LEU A 611 -20.50 9.79 8.11
C LEU A 611 -21.11 10.75 7.09
N THR A 612 -20.56 10.76 5.87
CA THR A 612 -21.02 11.61 4.77
C THR A 612 -22.08 10.88 3.94
N ALA A 613 -23.25 11.45 3.82
CA ALA A 613 -24.34 10.85 3.04
C ALA A 613 -24.01 10.80 1.54
N LYS A 614 -24.29 9.65 0.90
CA LYS A 614 -24.22 9.45 -0.55
C LYS A 614 -25.61 9.45 -1.18
N ALA A 615 -26.53 8.77 -0.52
CA ALA A 615 -27.93 8.61 -0.88
C ALA A 615 -28.73 8.31 0.41
N PRO A 616 -30.05 8.24 0.37
CA PRO A 616 -30.83 7.71 1.49
C PRO A 616 -30.30 6.32 1.91
N ASP A 617 -30.07 6.16 3.22
CA ASP A 617 -29.56 4.94 3.83
C ASP A 617 -28.12 4.51 3.42
N ASP A 618 -27.40 5.30 2.64
CA ASP A 618 -26.03 5.00 2.19
C ASP A 618 -25.05 6.14 2.52
N PHE A 619 -24.04 5.82 3.34
CA PHE A 619 -23.05 6.77 3.84
C PHE A 619 -21.62 6.28 3.61
N ASN A 620 -20.70 7.24 3.50
CA ASN A 620 -19.26 7.00 3.52
C ASN A 620 -18.69 7.51 4.85
N GLY A 621 -17.99 6.65 5.57
CA GLY A 621 -17.27 7.05 6.79
C GLY A 621 -15.88 7.60 6.46
N GLY A 622 -15.45 8.61 7.23
CA GLY A 622 -14.13 9.22 7.12
C GLY A 622 -12.96 8.28 7.44
N ALA A 623 -13.21 7.16 8.12
CA ALA A 623 -12.20 6.14 8.39
C ALA A 623 -12.25 5.01 7.35
N PHE A 624 -11.08 4.52 6.92
CA PHE A 624 -10.99 3.47 5.88
C PHE A 624 -11.78 2.20 6.22
N PHE A 625 -11.92 1.87 7.48
CA PHE A 625 -12.63 0.67 7.94
C PHE A 625 -14.15 0.85 8.02
N LEU A 626 -14.66 2.09 7.96
CA LEU A 626 -16.09 2.43 7.83
C LEU A 626 -16.43 3.02 6.45
N ARG A 627 -15.64 2.71 5.41
CA ARG A 627 -15.79 3.33 4.08
C ARG A 627 -17.20 3.24 3.48
N SER A 628 -17.94 2.18 3.75
CA SER A 628 -19.34 2.04 3.34
C SER A 628 -20.19 1.64 4.54
N VAL A 629 -21.19 2.47 4.85
CA VAL A 629 -22.19 2.24 5.90
C VAL A 629 -23.56 2.30 5.25
N LYS A 630 -24.26 1.16 5.18
CA LYS A 630 -25.59 1.02 4.58
C LYS A 630 -26.61 0.64 5.63
N PHE A 631 -27.61 1.51 5.83
CA PHE A 631 -28.68 1.28 6.79
C PHE A 631 -29.72 0.32 6.24
N GLU A 632 -30.28 -0.48 7.14
CA GLU A 632 -31.39 -1.38 6.89
C GLU A 632 -32.66 -0.88 7.58
N ARG A 633 -33.80 -1.04 6.91
CA ARG A 633 -35.10 -0.65 7.43
C ARG A 633 -36.06 -1.84 7.48
N SER A 634 -36.95 -1.80 8.43
CA SER A 634 -38.12 -2.68 8.48
C SER A 634 -39.18 -2.28 7.45
N ASP A 635 -40.17 -3.13 7.25
CA ASP A 635 -41.28 -2.89 6.30
C ASP A 635 -42.07 -1.60 6.58
N ASP A 636 -42.09 -1.15 7.85
CA ASP A 636 -42.71 0.11 8.28
C ASP A 636 -41.80 1.34 8.14
N GLY A 637 -40.58 1.15 7.58
CA GLY A 637 -39.62 2.20 7.28
C GLY A 637 -38.71 2.61 8.46
N ALA A 638 -38.81 1.95 9.61
CA ALA A 638 -37.93 2.24 10.75
C ALA A 638 -36.53 1.67 10.52
N VAL A 639 -35.48 2.40 10.90
CA VAL A 639 -34.11 1.90 10.90
C VAL A 639 -33.96 0.74 11.87
N THR A 640 -33.42 -0.38 11.41
CA THR A 640 -33.21 -1.60 12.21
C THR A 640 -31.74 -1.90 12.47
N GLY A 641 -30.85 -1.39 11.62
CA GLY A 641 -29.42 -1.64 11.71
C GLY A 641 -28.67 -0.98 10.56
N PHE A 642 -27.38 -1.25 10.49
CA PHE A 642 -26.56 -0.92 9.33
C PHE A 642 -25.50 -1.99 9.06
N ARG A 643 -25.02 -2.04 7.82
CA ARG A 643 -23.89 -2.88 7.41
C ARG A 643 -22.68 -2.05 7.06
N VAL A 644 -21.53 -2.53 7.52
CA VAL A 644 -20.22 -1.95 7.22
C VAL A 644 -19.49 -2.77 6.16
N SER A 645 -18.88 -2.09 5.20
CA SER A 645 -17.97 -2.72 4.24
C SER A 645 -16.72 -1.84 4.01
N ASN A 646 -15.56 -2.50 3.80
CA ASN A 646 -14.28 -1.83 3.61
C ASN A 646 -13.36 -2.66 2.68
N GLY A 647 -13.58 -2.64 1.39
CA GLY A 647 -12.74 -3.34 0.42
C GLY A 647 -12.67 -4.87 0.61
N ARG A 648 -11.93 -5.35 1.62
CA ARG A 648 -11.71 -6.78 1.87
C ARG A 648 -12.74 -7.44 2.78
N THR A 649 -13.45 -6.65 3.60
CA THR A 649 -14.52 -7.14 4.49
C THR A 649 -15.83 -6.46 4.12
N ARG A 650 -16.91 -7.24 3.96
CA ARG A 650 -18.18 -6.76 3.44
C ARG A 650 -19.35 -7.17 4.31
N GLY A 651 -20.27 -6.22 4.53
CA GLY A 651 -21.59 -6.50 5.10
C GLY A 651 -21.60 -6.91 6.58
N VAL A 652 -20.66 -6.43 7.39
CA VAL A 652 -20.68 -6.63 8.85
C VAL A 652 -21.89 -5.93 9.43
N LEU A 653 -22.79 -6.69 10.08
CA LEU A 653 -24.06 -6.18 10.60
C LEU A 653 -23.89 -5.56 11.99
N PHE A 654 -24.53 -4.40 12.16
CA PHE A 654 -24.79 -3.74 13.43
C PHE A 654 -26.30 -3.53 13.59
N GLU A 655 -26.89 -4.15 14.59
CA GLU A 655 -28.33 -4.07 14.86
C GLU A 655 -28.62 -2.95 15.88
N LEU A 656 -29.70 -2.18 15.65
CA LEU A 656 -30.14 -1.13 16.56
C LEU A 656 -30.58 -1.73 17.88
N VAL A 657 -29.94 -1.31 18.96
CA VAL A 657 -30.29 -1.74 20.33
C VAL A 657 -31.36 -0.79 20.87
N ARG A 658 -32.54 -1.33 21.13
CA ARG A 658 -33.70 -0.61 21.67
C ARG A 658 -33.67 -0.52 23.18
#